data_6bdc0b6e21893659e0244a5c9786ae5e
#
_entry.id   6bdc0b6e21893659e0244a5c9786ae5e
#
_cell.length_a   1.000
_cell.length_b   1.000
_cell.length_c   1.000
_cell.angle_alpha   90.00
_cell.angle_beta   90.00
_cell.angle_gamma   90.00
#
_symmetry.space_group_name_H-M   'P 1'
#
loop_
_entity.id
_entity.type
_entity.pdbx_description
1 polymer ?
#
loop_
_entity_poly.entity_id
_entity_poly.type
_entity_poly.pdbx_seq_one_letter_code
_entity_poly.pdbx_strand_id
1 'polypeptide(L)'
;MTLTAQTELPLVGRRAELGVLRMALDAAAEGKGQTIFLAGESGVGKTRLVQLLAREALRREMFVAAGGAYAAETGIPYGMLSDALVPALRDLPPATLSVLARGAERELAMILHGLSLGRTPSEPLSPHDADHKARLLWNFAQFLQRLADRQPVLLILENAQWSDASSMELVHFLARHVRQAALLLIVTYADDEQELPPALKTTERSLVSRGEAVVRHLEPLTRHDIADVLFRLFALTGDEVTRLAERVHERSRGNPLFVDQLVRHLVESGRVRVEGERWVVGDFDDVGLPATIREALQARMHEVEPGARRVAEVAAVIGTRASLPLLQSVAGLEAQPFADAIDILCARRILREIGEGGLPQYEFVHPLVQLTVAAGLTAARRRALHLTTAREMERTLGAGAIAHAREIARHLVEGDLLAGDVRTLRYVAAAGREALNRHADAEALRLLTDALSIADRVVPAERAAAAYRALCEDLARARARNGDHVGAMTVWEVALSLAVEAGDDLARARLLRRIGLALAFAGRPADGLTYLDRAEAVATAMQRADLAVPVRVAKAMLLHAQGRVAEAKAAVEEVVPVAERTGDAALQALVHRALMQFYGWTGPADVARRHGAAALAHATASGDRALMWWAHWGLAVLEGLGGNSDVVAMHQRHAEHLARELYSPLLQVQTAEIAIEFASGVGEWAEALARADRAIPMARAIAPNTVLPRLLVWTAFIHIARDEFPRGHELLEEAWQISRAHEVEQALREGRSPDAGEVHNAILAHTGMAAYWLAMGEWRRALEFGQRGLAIADAFGYVVWAIHRLLPIIIEAGLWLQEFDLVRRESARLREQSQLMGHRLGLAWANTAEALRLRFEERHPATVPALLAAADELEAIPFPFHAARVRRNAAQVMLADGDADGARHELRRAHDVFARLGAEHELRGTRSEMRALGMRLPARGASEGAFSLTGRELDIARLVARRLTNKEIAVQLDISARTVSTHLSNMFGKLGVDSRGALVDLLRTHPGFSDANE
;
A
#
# COMPACT_ATOMS: atom_id res chain seq x y z
N MET A 1 9.02 14.67 -53.90
CA MET A 1 8.21 14.75 -52.68
C MET A 1 8.58 16.05 -52.01
N THR A 2 7.71 17.02 -51.96
CA THR A 2 7.94 18.29 -51.27
C THR A 2 7.90 17.99 -49.80
N LEU A 3 8.93 18.33 -49.03
CA LEU A 3 8.89 18.40 -47.56
C LEU A 3 7.82 19.41 -47.21
N THR A 4 6.61 18.95 -46.98
CA THR A 4 5.57 19.81 -46.46
C THR A 4 5.88 20.05 -44.96
N ALA A 5 5.38 21.12 -44.42
CA ALA A 5 5.48 21.41 -42.98
C ALA A 5 4.97 20.24 -42.10
N GLN A 6 4.31 19.26 -42.66
CA GLN A 6 3.74 18.09 -42.04
C GLN A 6 4.64 16.83 -42.00
N THR A 7 5.83 16.82 -42.62
CA THR A 7 6.70 15.65 -42.64
C THR A 7 7.43 15.48 -41.32
N GLU A 8 7.17 14.39 -40.57
CA GLU A 8 7.92 14.01 -39.39
C GLU A 8 9.26 13.36 -39.76
N LEU A 9 10.31 13.60 -38.94
CA LEU A 9 11.57 12.88 -39.10
C LEU A 9 11.37 11.37 -39.05
N PRO A 10 12.05 10.57 -39.87
CA PRO A 10 12.02 9.12 -39.73
C PRO A 10 12.63 8.69 -38.38
N LEU A 11 12.09 7.64 -37.75
CA LEU A 11 12.71 7.07 -36.55
C LEU A 11 13.90 6.21 -36.96
N VAL A 12 15.09 6.58 -36.50
CA VAL A 12 16.35 5.86 -36.72
C VAL A 12 17.09 5.66 -35.38
N GLY A 13 18.04 4.73 -35.38
CA GLY A 13 18.93 4.54 -34.23
C GLY A 13 18.27 4.02 -32.92
N ARG A 14 17.01 3.50 -32.96
CA ARG A 14 16.24 3.13 -31.75
C ARG A 14 15.80 1.66 -31.73
N ARG A 15 16.49 0.80 -32.47
CA ARG A 15 16.08 -0.62 -32.61
C ARG A 15 16.29 -1.39 -31.32
N ALA A 16 17.38 -1.12 -30.59
CA ALA A 16 17.71 -1.81 -29.35
C ALA A 16 16.72 -1.47 -28.23
N GLU A 17 16.49 -0.17 -28.04
CA GLU A 17 15.58 0.34 -27.01
C GLU A 17 14.13 -0.13 -27.28
N LEU A 18 13.69 -0.03 -28.53
CA LEU A 18 12.36 -0.52 -28.89
C LEU A 18 12.24 -2.05 -28.70
N GLY A 19 13.32 -2.80 -28.93
CA GLY A 19 13.39 -4.24 -28.65
C GLY A 19 13.17 -4.57 -27.19
N VAL A 20 13.83 -3.83 -26.27
CA VAL A 20 13.67 -3.99 -24.83
C VAL A 20 12.24 -3.66 -24.39
N LEU A 21 11.69 -2.54 -24.89
CA LEU A 21 10.32 -2.15 -24.55
C LEU A 21 9.26 -3.15 -25.07
N ARG A 22 9.50 -3.76 -26.23
CA ARG A 22 8.65 -4.83 -26.76
C ARG A 22 8.69 -6.09 -25.90
N MET A 23 9.88 -6.52 -25.47
CA MET A 23 10.00 -7.65 -24.54
C MET A 23 9.26 -7.40 -23.22
N ALA A 24 9.32 -6.16 -22.70
CA ALA A 24 8.57 -5.79 -21.50
C ALA A 24 7.04 -5.79 -21.76
N LEU A 25 6.61 -5.38 -22.95
CA LEU A 25 5.21 -5.44 -23.35
C LEU A 25 4.69 -6.89 -23.47
N ASP A 26 5.52 -7.78 -24.03
CA ASP A 26 5.22 -9.22 -24.13
C ASP A 26 5.12 -9.86 -22.74
N ALA A 27 6.06 -9.55 -21.85
CA ALA A 27 6.05 -10.04 -20.47
C ALA A 27 4.81 -9.54 -19.68
N ALA A 28 4.43 -8.28 -19.85
CA ALA A 28 3.23 -7.74 -19.25
C ALA A 28 1.96 -8.44 -19.76
N ALA A 29 1.87 -8.73 -21.07
CA ALA A 29 0.76 -9.49 -21.63
C ALA A 29 0.65 -10.92 -21.05
N GLU A 30 1.77 -11.49 -20.59
CA GLU A 30 1.83 -12.79 -19.89
C GLU A 30 1.55 -12.68 -18.37
N GLY A 31 1.13 -11.51 -17.87
CA GLY A 31 0.88 -11.29 -16.43
C GLY A 31 2.14 -11.02 -15.58
N LYS A 32 3.28 -10.74 -16.24
CA LYS A 32 4.56 -10.37 -15.59
C LYS A 32 4.78 -8.87 -15.73
N GLY A 33 4.14 -8.10 -14.86
CA GLY A 33 4.21 -6.66 -14.90
C GLY A 33 5.59 -6.10 -14.63
N GLN A 34 5.89 -4.96 -15.26
CA GLN A 34 7.18 -4.28 -15.13
C GLN A 34 7.02 -2.76 -15.01
N THR A 35 8.00 -2.12 -14.36
CA THR A 35 8.12 -0.67 -14.31
C THR A 35 9.45 -0.24 -14.96
N ILE A 36 9.38 0.67 -15.94
CA ILE A 36 10.54 1.17 -16.67
C ILE A 36 10.59 2.69 -16.55
N PHE A 37 11.70 3.22 -16.04
CA PHE A 37 12.05 4.62 -16.13
C PHE A 37 12.86 4.85 -17.40
N LEU A 38 12.37 5.76 -18.27
CA LEU A 38 13.03 6.12 -19.51
C LEU A 38 13.60 7.54 -19.40
N ALA A 39 14.88 7.64 -19.13
CA ALA A 39 15.62 8.86 -18.94
C ALA A 39 16.30 9.32 -20.25
N GLY A 40 16.73 10.57 -20.29
CA GLY A 40 17.55 11.13 -21.36
C GLY A 40 17.24 12.62 -21.58
N GLU A 41 18.10 13.30 -22.32
CA GLU A 41 17.98 14.74 -22.57
C GLU A 41 16.61 15.16 -23.13
N SER A 42 16.23 16.40 -22.86
CA SER A 42 15.03 16.99 -23.44
C SER A 42 15.15 17.04 -24.98
N GLY A 43 14.13 16.52 -25.70
CA GLY A 43 14.17 16.44 -27.16
C GLY A 43 14.86 15.20 -27.76
N VAL A 44 15.42 14.28 -26.95
CA VAL A 44 16.12 13.07 -27.40
C VAL A 44 15.19 11.99 -28.02
N GLY A 45 13.88 12.18 -27.94
CA GLY A 45 12.89 11.34 -28.61
C GLY A 45 12.16 10.34 -27.72
N LYS A 46 12.14 10.51 -26.39
CA LYS A 46 11.42 9.67 -25.41
C LYS A 46 9.93 9.51 -25.78
N THR A 47 9.23 10.63 -25.86
CA THR A 47 7.81 10.69 -26.24
C THR A 47 7.52 9.95 -27.54
N ARG A 48 8.36 10.09 -28.55
CA ARG A 48 8.17 9.41 -29.83
C ARG A 48 8.33 7.90 -29.72
N LEU A 49 9.27 7.44 -28.91
CA LEU A 49 9.51 6.03 -28.68
C LEU A 49 8.31 5.38 -27.96
N VAL A 50 7.78 6.03 -26.90
CA VAL A 50 6.63 5.51 -26.18
C VAL A 50 5.33 5.59 -26.97
N GLN A 51 5.16 6.58 -27.86
CA GLN A 51 4.02 6.66 -28.78
C GLN A 51 4.00 5.51 -29.81
N LEU A 52 5.18 5.11 -30.30
CA LEU A 52 5.27 3.93 -31.16
C LEU A 52 4.90 2.65 -30.41
N LEU A 53 5.37 2.52 -29.19
CA LEU A 53 5.00 1.39 -28.35
C LEU A 53 3.48 1.38 -28.03
N ALA A 54 2.90 2.55 -27.77
CA ALA A 54 1.46 2.71 -27.55
C ALA A 54 0.64 2.25 -28.77
N ARG A 55 1.05 2.65 -29.99
CA ARG A 55 0.41 2.17 -31.24
C ARG A 55 0.54 0.66 -31.42
N GLU A 56 1.64 0.07 -30.99
CA GLU A 56 1.86 -1.36 -31.03
C GLU A 56 0.99 -2.09 -30.00
N ALA A 57 0.89 -1.56 -28.77
CA ALA A 57 0.02 -2.08 -27.71
C ALA A 57 -1.46 -2.05 -28.13
N LEU A 58 -1.92 -0.95 -28.75
CA LEU A 58 -3.28 -0.86 -29.28
C LEU A 58 -3.57 -1.93 -30.35
N ARG A 59 -2.60 -2.22 -31.24
CA ARG A 59 -2.75 -3.30 -32.23
C ARG A 59 -2.82 -4.70 -31.61
N ARG A 60 -2.33 -4.85 -30.38
CA ARG A 60 -2.41 -6.08 -29.57
C ARG A 60 -3.62 -6.09 -28.64
N GLU A 61 -4.57 -5.18 -28.86
CA GLU A 61 -5.80 -5.05 -28.05
C GLU A 61 -5.53 -4.78 -26.57
N MET A 62 -4.39 -4.15 -26.21
CA MET A 62 -4.10 -3.72 -24.85
C MET A 62 -4.82 -2.41 -24.53
N PHE A 63 -5.20 -2.22 -23.27
CA PHE A 63 -5.65 -0.93 -22.77
C PHE A 63 -4.45 0.01 -22.67
N VAL A 64 -4.49 1.12 -23.40
CA VAL A 64 -3.40 2.11 -23.41
C VAL A 64 -3.87 3.40 -22.74
N ALA A 65 -3.18 3.82 -21.69
CA ALA A 65 -3.36 5.10 -21.04
C ALA A 65 -2.04 5.87 -21.09
N ALA A 66 -2.05 7.06 -21.68
CA ALA A 66 -0.87 7.89 -21.87
C ALA A 66 -1.17 9.34 -21.56
N GLY A 67 -0.33 9.97 -20.75
CA GLY A 67 -0.42 11.36 -20.37
C GLY A 67 0.84 11.78 -19.62
N GLY A 68 0.90 13.02 -19.12
CA GLY A 68 2.12 13.48 -18.51
C GLY A 68 1.97 14.65 -17.55
N ALA A 69 3.08 15.03 -16.96
CA ALA A 69 3.20 16.24 -16.19
C ALA A 69 3.70 17.39 -17.08
N TYR A 70 3.38 18.61 -16.69
CA TYR A 70 3.69 19.79 -17.46
C TYR A 70 4.26 20.90 -16.54
N ALA A 71 5.26 21.64 -17.03
CA ALA A 71 5.92 22.70 -16.25
C ALA A 71 4.96 23.75 -15.71
N ALA A 72 3.91 24.09 -16.46
CA ALA A 72 2.89 25.05 -16.04
C ALA A 72 1.86 24.48 -15.02
N GLU A 73 1.84 23.16 -14.81
CA GLU A 73 0.87 22.46 -13.99
C GLU A 73 1.54 21.74 -12.80
N THR A 74 2.82 22.07 -12.54
CA THR A 74 3.54 21.49 -11.40
C THR A 74 2.77 21.65 -10.10
N GLY A 75 2.70 20.54 -9.34
CA GLY A 75 2.00 20.50 -8.05
C GLY A 75 0.49 20.23 -8.16
N ILE A 76 -0.12 19.80 -9.30
CA ILE A 76 -1.47 19.24 -9.32
C ILE A 76 -1.44 17.84 -8.67
N PRO A 77 -2.10 17.61 -7.52
CA PRO A 77 -2.12 16.31 -6.91
C PRO A 77 -2.64 15.25 -7.88
N TYR A 78 -1.84 14.21 -8.10
CA TYR A 78 -2.16 13.12 -9.02
C TYR A 78 -2.39 13.57 -10.49
N GLY A 79 -1.93 14.78 -10.85
CA GLY A 79 -2.21 15.38 -12.17
C GLY A 79 -1.73 14.51 -13.32
N MET A 80 -0.51 13.99 -13.23
CA MET A 80 0.09 13.12 -14.25
C MET A 80 -0.72 11.82 -14.48
N LEU A 81 -1.22 11.21 -13.41
CA LEU A 81 -2.05 9.99 -13.51
C LEU A 81 -3.45 10.30 -14.03
N SER A 82 -4.03 11.41 -13.60
CA SER A 82 -5.32 11.87 -14.10
C SER A 82 -5.26 12.17 -15.61
N ASP A 83 -4.22 12.86 -16.06
CA ASP A 83 -4.02 13.18 -17.48
C ASP A 83 -3.87 11.92 -18.34
N ALA A 84 -3.19 10.90 -17.82
CA ALA A 84 -3.02 9.63 -18.53
C ALA A 84 -4.29 8.79 -18.57
N LEU A 85 -4.99 8.65 -17.45
CA LEU A 85 -6.06 7.66 -17.31
C LEU A 85 -7.45 8.18 -17.70
N VAL A 86 -7.77 9.45 -17.41
CA VAL A 86 -9.13 9.98 -17.59
C VAL A 86 -9.60 9.92 -19.06
N PRO A 87 -8.79 10.29 -20.07
CA PRO A 87 -9.20 10.16 -21.46
C PRO A 87 -9.53 8.70 -21.83
N ALA A 88 -8.63 7.77 -21.55
CA ALA A 88 -8.80 6.36 -21.88
C ALA A 88 -9.97 5.69 -21.14
N LEU A 89 -10.26 6.11 -19.91
CA LEU A 89 -11.37 5.57 -19.11
C LEU A 89 -12.74 6.11 -19.57
N ARG A 90 -12.80 7.31 -20.16
CA ARG A 90 -14.04 7.86 -20.75
C ARG A 90 -14.55 7.06 -21.94
N ASP A 91 -13.65 6.39 -22.63
CA ASP A 91 -13.99 5.53 -23.78
C ASP A 91 -14.60 4.18 -23.36
N LEU A 92 -14.51 3.83 -22.06
CA LEU A 92 -15.13 2.61 -21.54
C LEU A 92 -16.64 2.77 -21.34
N PRO A 93 -17.44 1.71 -21.60
CA PRO A 93 -18.86 1.73 -21.26
C PRO A 93 -19.09 2.03 -19.77
N PRO A 94 -20.05 2.90 -19.40
CA PRO A 94 -20.31 3.29 -18.01
C PRO A 94 -20.55 2.09 -17.07
N ALA A 95 -21.20 1.04 -17.54
CA ALA A 95 -21.40 -0.20 -16.78
C ALA A 95 -20.07 -0.89 -16.44
N THR A 96 -19.12 -0.94 -17.38
CA THR A 96 -17.78 -1.48 -17.16
C THR A 96 -17.02 -0.66 -16.15
N LEU A 97 -17.02 0.67 -16.30
CA LEU A 97 -16.32 1.57 -15.38
C LEU A 97 -16.89 1.44 -13.95
N SER A 98 -18.20 1.32 -13.81
CA SER A 98 -18.86 1.11 -12.50
C SER A 98 -18.43 -0.21 -11.84
N VAL A 99 -18.25 -1.28 -12.61
CA VAL A 99 -17.76 -2.57 -12.09
C VAL A 99 -16.29 -2.47 -11.65
N LEU A 100 -15.46 -1.83 -12.46
CA LEU A 100 -14.04 -1.63 -12.16
C LEU A 100 -13.83 -0.75 -10.92
N ALA A 101 -14.61 0.32 -10.81
CA ALA A 101 -14.53 1.29 -9.72
C ALA A 101 -15.21 0.84 -8.43
N ARG A 102 -15.96 -0.28 -8.45
CA ARG A 102 -16.76 -0.72 -7.30
C ARG A 102 -15.97 -0.72 -5.99
N GLY A 103 -16.43 0.09 -5.02
CA GLY A 103 -15.85 0.26 -3.70
C GLY A 103 -14.60 1.14 -3.64
N ALA A 104 -14.20 1.72 -4.76
CA ALA A 104 -13.11 2.68 -4.86
C ALA A 104 -13.58 4.03 -5.43
N GLU A 105 -14.88 4.22 -5.64
CA GLU A 105 -15.44 5.37 -6.36
C GLU A 105 -14.99 6.70 -5.77
N ARG A 106 -14.94 6.75 -4.44
CA ARG A 106 -14.54 7.96 -3.70
C ARG A 106 -13.05 8.26 -3.89
N GLU A 107 -12.20 7.25 -3.70
CA GLU A 107 -10.75 7.37 -3.81
C GLU A 107 -10.34 7.67 -5.26
N LEU A 108 -10.98 7.01 -6.22
CA LEU A 108 -10.76 7.29 -7.64
C LEU A 108 -11.17 8.70 -8.03
N ALA A 109 -12.27 9.23 -7.47
CA ALA A 109 -12.69 10.62 -7.69
C ALA A 109 -11.68 11.65 -7.14
N MET A 110 -10.87 11.28 -6.13
CA MET A 110 -9.80 12.13 -5.61
C MET A 110 -8.58 12.18 -6.55
N ILE A 111 -8.31 11.10 -7.28
CA ILE A 111 -7.18 10.95 -8.20
C ILE A 111 -7.57 11.35 -9.62
N LEU A 112 -8.70 10.83 -10.14
CA LEU A 112 -9.11 10.96 -11.53
C LEU A 112 -10.05 12.15 -11.72
N HIS A 113 -9.49 13.32 -11.94
CA HIS A 113 -10.21 14.57 -12.05
C HIS A 113 -11.19 14.60 -13.25
N GLY A 114 -12.44 14.89 -13.00
CA GLY A 114 -13.45 15.03 -14.07
C GLY A 114 -14.00 13.70 -14.62
N LEU A 115 -13.77 12.58 -13.93
CA LEU A 115 -14.42 11.30 -14.20
C LEU A 115 -15.64 11.12 -13.27
N SER A 116 -16.84 10.94 -13.86
CA SER A 116 -18.06 10.68 -13.09
C SER A 116 -18.18 9.19 -12.78
N LEU A 117 -17.96 8.80 -11.51
CA LEU A 117 -17.95 7.41 -11.06
C LEU A 117 -19.26 6.97 -10.35
N GLY A 118 -20.34 7.73 -10.47
CA GLY A 118 -21.60 7.45 -9.81
C GLY A 118 -21.76 8.16 -8.45
N ARG A 119 -22.83 7.84 -7.72
CA ARG A 119 -23.09 8.44 -6.39
C ARG A 119 -22.04 7.93 -5.39
N THR A 120 -21.22 8.83 -4.86
CA THR A 120 -20.39 8.53 -3.69
C THR A 120 -21.29 8.32 -2.47
N PRO A 121 -21.19 7.17 -1.77
CA PRO A 121 -21.86 6.99 -0.48
C PRO A 121 -21.38 8.05 0.51
N SER A 122 -22.29 8.75 1.15
CA SER A 122 -21.98 9.74 2.20
C SER A 122 -21.83 9.04 3.56
N GLU A 123 -20.89 8.08 3.70
CA GLU A 123 -20.59 7.52 5.00
C GLU A 123 -19.55 8.37 5.75
N PRO A 124 -19.72 8.57 7.07
CA PRO A 124 -18.73 9.25 7.88
C PRO A 124 -17.41 8.46 7.88
N LEU A 125 -16.32 9.19 7.72
CA LEU A 125 -14.97 8.63 7.67
C LEU A 125 -14.53 8.10 9.03
N SER A 126 -13.77 7.01 9.03
CA SER A 126 -12.98 6.57 10.18
C SER A 126 -12.19 7.76 10.77
N PRO A 127 -12.09 7.88 12.09
CA PRO A 127 -11.36 8.99 12.73
C PRO A 127 -9.85 8.98 12.52
N HIS A 128 -9.28 7.98 11.82
CA HIS A 128 -7.84 7.82 11.61
C HIS A 128 -7.44 8.28 10.21
N ASP A 129 -6.83 9.44 10.11
CA ASP A 129 -6.36 10.04 8.84
C ASP A 129 -5.35 9.18 8.07
N ALA A 130 -4.52 8.40 8.75
CA ALA A 130 -3.55 7.49 8.14
C ALA A 130 -4.22 6.36 7.32
N ASP A 131 -5.38 5.87 7.75
CA ASP A 131 -6.13 4.83 7.04
C ASP A 131 -6.66 5.34 5.69
N HIS A 132 -7.01 6.61 5.58
CA HIS A 132 -7.56 7.19 4.35
C HIS A 132 -6.54 7.22 3.21
N LYS A 133 -5.28 7.56 3.48
CA LYS A 133 -4.22 7.59 2.48
C LYS A 133 -3.84 6.19 2.02
N ALA A 134 -3.67 5.26 2.97
CA ALA A 134 -3.42 3.86 2.66
C ALA A 134 -4.54 3.25 1.81
N ARG A 135 -5.79 3.56 2.15
CA ARG A 135 -6.97 3.15 1.41
C ARG A 135 -7.02 3.74 0.00
N LEU A 136 -6.67 5.02 -0.16
CA LEU A 136 -6.59 5.67 -1.48
C LEU A 136 -5.57 4.97 -2.39
N LEU A 137 -4.34 4.75 -1.91
CA LEU A 137 -3.28 4.11 -2.67
C LEU A 137 -3.65 2.66 -3.02
N TRP A 138 -4.16 1.92 -2.04
CA TRP A 138 -4.55 0.52 -2.22
C TRP A 138 -5.74 0.35 -3.18
N ASN A 139 -6.81 1.13 -2.99
CA ASN A 139 -7.99 1.04 -3.83
C ASN A 139 -7.70 1.43 -5.28
N PHE A 140 -6.80 2.39 -5.49
CA PHE A 140 -6.32 2.73 -6.83
C PHE A 140 -5.52 1.59 -7.46
N ALA A 141 -4.62 0.95 -6.72
CA ALA A 141 -3.88 -0.20 -7.22
C ALA A 141 -4.81 -1.38 -7.55
N GLN A 142 -5.81 -1.65 -6.71
CA GLN A 142 -6.83 -2.66 -6.96
C GLN A 142 -7.71 -2.35 -8.17
N PHE A 143 -8.01 -1.09 -8.42
CA PHE A 143 -8.72 -0.66 -9.64
C PHE A 143 -7.89 -0.98 -10.89
N LEU A 144 -6.60 -0.63 -10.91
CA LEU A 144 -5.70 -0.96 -12.03
C LEU A 144 -5.49 -2.47 -12.18
N GLN A 145 -5.44 -3.22 -11.09
CA GLN A 145 -5.37 -4.68 -11.13
C GLN A 145 -6.61 -5.27 -11.82
N ARG A 146 -7.82 -4.86 -11.42
CA ARG A 146 -9.07 -5.29 -12.05
C ARG A 146 -9.16 -4.92 -13.53
N LEU A 147 -8.59 -3.78 -13.90
CA LEU A 147 -8.47 -3.39 -15.31
C LEU A 147 -7.50 -4.31 -16.05
N ALA A 148 -6.36 -4.63 -15.44
CA ALA A 148 -5.34 -5.52 -16.00
C ALA A 148 -5.81 -6.99 -16.09
N ASP A 149 -6.63 -7.45 -15.14
CA ASP A 149 -7.25 -8.80 -15.18
C ASP A 149 -8.22 -8.95 -16.37
N ARG A 150 -8.81 -7.85 -16.83
CA ARG A 150 -9.71 -7.84 -17.97
C ARG A 150 -8.97 -7.74 -19.30
N GLN A 151 -7.92 -6.93 -19.37
CA GLN A 151 -7.19 -6.59 -20.56
C GLN A 151 -5.80 -6.08 -20.18
N PRO A 152 -4.71 -6.58 -20.77
CA PRO A 152 -3.36 -6.08 -20.45
C PRO A 152 -3.27 -4.56 -20.62
N VAL A 153 -2.59 -3.89 -19.69
CA VAL A 153 -2.53 -2.43 -19.58
C VAL A 153 -1.13 -1.92 -19.90
N LEU A 154 -1.05 -0.90 -20.75
CA LEU A 154 0.13 -0.06 -20.92
C LEU A 154 -0.17 1.33 -20.34
N LEU A 155 0.48 1.69 -19.24
CA LEU A 155 0.39 3.01 -18.62
C LEU A 155 1.67 3.80 -18.88
N ILE A 156 1.56 4.92 -19.60
CA ILE A 156 2.67 5.80 -19.94
C ILE A 156 2.49 7.13 -19.21
N LEU A 157 3.48 7.48 -18.40
CA LEU A 157 3.53 8.72 -17.63
C LEU A 157 4.73 9.55 -18.12
N GLU A 158 4.44 10.64 -18.85
CA GLU A 158 5.48 11.45 -19.48
C GLU A 158 5.87 12.66 -18.64
N ASN A 159 7.14 13.08 -18.79
CA ASN A 159 7.71 14.30 -18.20
C ASN A 159 7.64 14.34 -16.66
N ALA A 160 7.97 13.23 -16.01
CA ALA A 160 7.91 13.11 -14.55
C ALA A 160 8.81 14.12 -13.80
N GLN A 161 9.74 14.79 -14.46
CA GLN A 161 10.48 15.92 -13.89
C GLN A 161 9.59 17.09 -13.47
N TRP A 162 8.36 17.17 -13.96
CA TRP A 162 7.36 18.18 -13.57
C TRP A 162 6.21 17.61 -12.73
N SER A 163 6.33 16.34 -12.30
CA SER A 163 5.29 15.69 -11.51
C SER A 163 5.20 16.25 -10.08
N ASP A 164 4.04 16.12 -9.51
CA ASP A 164 3.81 16.37 -8.10
C ASP A 164 4.29 15.19 -7.22
N ALA A 165 4.54 15.47 -5.93
CA ALA A 165 5.04 14.46 -4.99
C ALA A 165 4.05 13.32 -4.78
N SER A 166 2.75 13.60 -4.78
CA SER A 166 1.69 12.60 -4.58
C SER A 166 1.58 11.64 -5.76
N SER A 167 1.79 12.14 -7.01
CA SER A 167 1.92 11.28 -8.20
C SER A 167 3.11 10.33 -8.08
N MET A 168 4.27 10.81 -7.61
CA MET A 168 5.46 9.97 -7.45
C MET A 168 5.30 8.94 -6.33
N GLU A 169 4.64 9.29 -5.26
CA GLU A 169 4.29 8.35 -4.18
C GLU A 169 3.36 7.23 -4.69
N LEU A 170 2.35 7.58 -5.49
CA LEU A 170 1.45 6.61 -6.10
C LEU A 170 2.17 5.73 -7.13
N VAL A 171 3.09 6.28 -7.94
CA VAL A 171 3.96 5.51 -8.84
C VAL A 171 4.83 4.53 -8.04
N HIS A 172 5.43 4.98 -6.94
CA HIS A 172 6.21 4.12 -6.05
C HIS A 172 5.36 2.96 -5.49
N PHE A 173 4.14 3.26 -5.07
CA PHE A 173 3.21 2.25 -4.57
C PHE A 173 2.81 1.25 -5.67
N LEU A 174 2.44 1.74 -6.85
CA LEU A 174 2.04 0.91 -8.00
C LEU A 174 3.15 -0.03 -8.46
N ALA A 175 4.38 0.47 -8.63
CA ALA A 175 5.51 -0.33 -9.10
C ALA A 175 5.75 -1.59 -8.26
N ARG A 176 5.46 -1.52 -6.97
CA ARG A 176 5.56 -2.66 -6.04
C ARG A 176 4.43 -3.69 -6.21
N HIS A 177 3.27 -3.26 -6.72
CA HIS A 177 2.07 -4.09 -6.84
C HIS A 177 1.85 -4.65 -8.24
N VAL A 178 2.45 -4.05 -9.28
CA VAL A 178 2.23 -4.44 -10.68
C VAL A 178 2.97 -5.71 -11.12
N ARG A 179 3.91 -6.23 -10.34
CA ARG A 179 4.76 -7.38 -10.75
C ARG A 179 3.97 -8.65 -11.11
N GLN A 180 2.79 -8.83 -10.53
CA GLN A 180 1.90 -9.96 -10.78
C GLN A 180 0.65 -9.55 -11.57
N ALA A 181 0.66 -8.39 -12.20
CA ALA A 181 -0.43 -7.86 -13.01
C ALA A 181 -0.04 -7.84 -14.48
N ALA A 182 -1.01 -7.94 -15.36
CA ALA A 182 -0.79 -7.72 -16.80
C ALA A 182 -0.65 -6.20 -17.09
N LEU A 183 0.38 -5.55 -16.50
CA LEU A 183 0.57 -4.10 -16.58
C LEU A 183 2.03 -3.72 -16.82
N LEU A 184 2.26 -2.92 -17.86
CA LEU A 184 3.54 -2.24 -18.12
C LEU A 184 3.40 -0.75 -17.76
N LEU A 185 4.18 -0.31 -16.76
CA LEU A 185 4.29 1.09 -16.37
C LEU A 185 5.57 1.70 -16.93
N ILE A 186 5.44 2.74 -17.75
CA ILE A 186 6.58 3.49 -18.29
C ILE A 186 6.52 4.93 -17.75
N VAL A 187 7.59 5.37 -17.13
CA VAL A 187 7.74 6.74 -16.62
C VAL A 187 8.87 7.42 -17.39
N THR A 188 8.60 8.50 -18.11
CA THR A 188 9.65 9.22 -18.84
C THR A 188 10.01 10.52 -18.12
N TYR A 189 11.29 10.90 -18.14
CA TYR A 189 11.75 12.17 -17.60
C TYR A 189 13.00 12.68 -18.33
N ALA A 190 13.21 14.01 -18.26
CA ALA A 190 14.44 14.67 -18.75
C ALA A 190 15.47 14.71 -17.62
N ASP A 191 16.72 14.29 -17.92
CA ASP A 191 17.82 14.21 -16.96
C ASP A 191 18.84 15.36 -17.12
N ASP A 192 18.64 16.23 -18.10
CA ASP A 192 19.43 17.43 -18.39
C ASP A 192 18.96 18.68 -17.61
N GLU A 193 17.89 18.58 -16.84
CA GLU A 193 17.46 19.66 -15.94
C GLU A 193 18.37 19.76 -14.71
N GLN A 194 18.70 20.98 -14.29
CA GLN A 194 19.69 21.25 -13.24
C GLN A 194 19.32 20.60 -11.90
N GLU A 195 18.03 20.43 -11.59
CA GLU A 195 17.57 19.72 -10.40
C GLU A 195 16.28 18.92 -10.67
N LEU A 196 16.40 17.61 -10.70
CA LEU A 196 15.22 16.74 -10.69
C LEU A 196 14.50 16.80 -9.32
N PRO A 197 13.16 16.75 -9.30
CA PRO A 197 12.39 16.74 -8.06
C PRO A 197 12.87 15.66 -7.08
N PRO A 198 13.01 15.99 -5.78
CA PRO A 198 13.44 15.01 -4.77
C PRO A 198 12.56 13.75 -4.74
N ALA A 199 11.25 13.92 -4.95
CA ALA A 199 10.30 12.82 -4.98
C ALA A 199 10.60 11.83 -6.13
N LEU A 200 10.91 12.31 -7.33
CA LEU A 200 11.29 11.46 -8.47
C LEU A 200 12.59 10.71 -8.19
N LYS A 201 13.64 11.42 -7.75
CA LYS A 201 14.94 10.80 -7.41
C LYS A 201 14.83 9.73 -6.35
N THR A 202 14.04 10.00 -5.31
CA THR A 202 13.84 9.05 -4.20
C THR A 202 13.05 7.83 -4.66
N THR A 203 11.97 8.02 -5.42
CA THR A 203 11.14 6.94 -5.97
C THR A 203 11.94 6.04 -6.89
N GLU A 204 12.64 6.61 -7.89
CA GLU A 204 13.47 5.84 -8.81
C GLU A 204 14.54 5.05 -8.07
N ARG A 205 15.35 5.71 -7.23
CA ARG A 205 16.43 5.06 -6.49
C ARG A 205 15.92 3.93 -5.60
N SER A 206 14.81 4.14 -4.91
CA SER A 206 14.19 3.13 -4.05
C SER A 206 13.72 1.90 -4.84
N LEU A 207 13.05 2.10 -5.97
CA LEU A 207 12.52 1.01 -6.79
C LEU A 207 13.63 0.23 -7.50
N VAL A 208 14.65 0.93 -8.02
CA VAL A 208 15.79 0.30 -8.71
C VAL A 208 16.64 -0.52 -7.73
N SER A 209 16.93 0.00 -6.54
CA SER A 209 17.71 -0.72 -5.52
C SER A 209 17.03 -2.01 -5.05
N ARG A 210 15.71 -2.10 -5.15
CA ARG A 210 14.91 -3.29 -4.81
C ARG A 210 14.66 -4.22 -6.00
N GLY A 211 15.12 -3.86 -7.20
CA GLY A 211 14.82 -4.61 -8.42
C GLY A 211 13.35 -4.57 -8.83
N GLU A 212 12.61 -3.53 -8.42
CA GLU A 212 11.19 -3.31 -8.71
C GLU A 212 10.98 -2.44 -9.95
N ALA A 213 12.01 -1.74 -10.41
CA ALA A 213 12.03 -0.97 -11.64
C ALA A 213 13.40 -1.04 -12.34
N VAL A 214 13.40 -0.69 -13.63
CA VAL A 214 14.61 -0.62 -14.46
C VAL A 214 14.71 0.78 -15.07
N VAL A 215 15.91 1.39 -15.02
CA VAL A 215 16.18 2.64 -15.73
C VAL A 215 16.79 2.35 -17.09
N ARG A 216 16.34 3.05 -18.12
CA ARG A 216 16.89 3.03 -19.47
C ARG A 216 17.19 4.46 -19.89
N HIS A 217 18.44 4.72 -20.26
CA HIS A 217 18.85 6.01 -20.80
C HIS A 217 18.77 6.01 -22.31
N LEU A 218 18.23 7.07 -22.87
CA LEU A 218 18.16 7.29 -24.32
C LEU A 218 19.32 8.21 -24.72
N GLU A 219 20.26 7.67 -25.46
CA GLU A 219 21.41 8.43 -25.95
C GLU A 219 21.03 9.29 -27.18
N PRO A 220 21.72 10.43 -27.44
CA PRO A 220 21.59 11.19 -28.67
C PRO A 220 21.85 10.33 -29.92
N LEU A 221 21.37 10.80 -31.09
CA LEU A 221 21.62 10.14 -32.37
C LEU A 221 23.10 10.23 -32.74
N THR A 222 23.64 9.14 -33.28
CA THR A 222 24.99 9.13 -33.84
C THR A 222 25.03 9.83 -35.19
N ARG A 223 26.22 10.16 -35.68
CA ARG A 223 26.41 10.71 -37.03
C ARG A 223 25.83 9.80 -38.11
N HIS A 224 25.96 8.50 -37.92
CA HIS A 224 25.38 7.50 -38.82
C HIS A 224 23.85 7.54 -38.84
N ASP A 225 23.22 7.66 -37.67
CA ASP A 225 21.76 7.79 -37.57
C ASP A 225 21.28 9.08 -38.26
N ILE A 226 22.01 10.20 -38.12
CA ILE A 226 21.66 11.46 -38.81
C ILE A 226 21.81 11.30 -40.33
N ALA A 227 22.84 10.60 -40.81
CA ALA A 227 23.00 10.31 -42.21
C ALA A 227 21.79 9.45 -42.74
N ASP A 228 21.33 8.45 -41.97
CA ASP A 228 20.15 7.66 -42.33
C ASP A 228 18.86 8.52 -42.33
N VAL A 229 18.73 9.50 -41.41
CA VAL A 229 17.62 10.47 -41.42
C VAL A 229 17.65 11.29 -42.75
N LEU A 230 18.78 11.85 -43.10
CA LEU A 230 18.95 12.71 -44.27
C LEU A 230 18.74 11.91 -45.58
N PHE A 231 19.24 10.67 -45.64
CA PHE A 231 19.00 9.76 -46.73
C PHE A 231 17.48 9.46 -46.91
N ARG A 232 16.78 9.17 -45.83
CA ARG A 232 15.32 8.86 -45.89
C ARG A 232 14.47 10.06 -46.26
N LEU A 233 14.92 11.28 -45.86
CA LEU A 233 14.16 12.49 -46.16
C LEU A 233 14.41 13.01 -47.58
N PHE A 234 15.67 12.99 -48.01
CA PHE A 234 16.12 13.71 -49.21
C PHE A 234 16.70 12.81 -50.29
N ALA A 235 16.80 11.49 -50.02
CA ALA A 235 17.49 10.53 -50.87
C ALA A 235 18.94 10.94 -51.25
N LEU A 236 19.61 11.72 -50.40
CA LEU A 236 21.01 12.14 -50.57
C LEU A 236 21.93 10.93 -50.35
N THR A 237 22.99 10.85 -51.15
CA THR A 237 23.97 9.75 -51.07
C THR A 237 25.41 10.27 -51.22
N GLY A 238 26.38 9.44 -50.83
CA GLY A 238 27.80 9.75 -51.03
C GLY A 238 28.33 10.78 -50.04
N ASP A 239 29.33 11.55 -50.47
CA ASP A 239 30.06 12.49 -49.65
C ASP A 239 29.21 13.69 -49.17
N GLU A 240 28.15 14.02 -49.92
CA GLU A 240 27.27 15.14 -49.55
C GLU A 240 26.46 14.85 -48.28
N VAL A 241 25.87 13.66 -48.21
CA VAL A 241 25.11 13.28 -47.02
C VAL A 241 26.01 13.15 -45.81
N THR A 242 27.25 12.65 -46.01
CA THR A 242 28.20 12.48 -44.87
C THR A 242 28.63 13.84 -44.32
N ARG A 243 29.02 14.81 -45.17
CA ARG A 243 29.38 16.16 -44.75
C ARG A 243 28.23 16.91 -44.09
N LEU A 244 27.03 16.79 -44.65
CA LEU A 244 25.84 17.41 -44.05
C LEU A 244 25.52 16.80 -42.70
N ALA A 245 25.58 15.46 -42.60
CA ALA A 245 25.35 14.73 -41.34
C ALA A 245 26.38 15.11 -40.26
N GLU A 246 27.66 15.28 -40.61
CA GLU A 246 28.70 15.74 -39.69
C GLU A 246 28.40 17.11 -39.13
N ARG A 247 28.06 18.06 -40.02
CA ARG A 247 27.72 19.43 -39.60
C ARG A 247 26.49 19.54 -38.74
N VAL A 248 25.41 18.78 -39.13
CA VAL A 248 24.19 18.73 -38.35
C VAL A 248 24.48 18.08 -36.98
N HIS A 249 25.31 17.03 -36.95
CA HIS A 249 25.68 16.39 -35.70
C HIS A 249 26.52 17.32 -34.79
N GLU A 250 27.52 18.00 -35.32
CA GLU A 250 28.35 18.95 -34.56
C GLU A 250 27.50 20.00 -33.86
N ARG A 251 26.47 20.52 -34.53
CA ARG A 251 25.59 21.57 -33.99
C ARG A 251 24.51 21.01 -33.07
N SER A 252 23.86 19.92 -33.47
CA SER A 252 22.77 19.32 -32.69
C SER A 252 23.26 18.46 -31.54
N ARG A 253 24.54 18.05 -31.53
CA ARG A 253 25.09 16.98 -30.66
C ARG A 253 24.26 15.69 -30.71
N GLY A 254 23.61 15.47 -31.85
CA GLY A 254 22.76 14.30 -32.03
C GLY A 254 21.35 14.40 -31.39
N ASN A 255 20.96 15.54 -30.84
CA ASN A 255 19.60 15.69 -30.27
C ASN A 255 18.57 15.75 -31.41
N PRO A 256 17.62 14.78 -31.51
CA PRO A 256 16.69 14.68 -32.63
C PRO A 256 15.80 15.91 -32.85
N LEU A 257 15.40 16.58 -31.76
CA LEU A 257 14.60 17.81 -31.88
C LEU A 257 15.41 18.93 -32.55
N PHE A 258 16.68 19.04 -32.18
CA PHE A 258 17.54 20.03 -32.77
C PHE A 258 17.91 19.65 -34.21
N VAL A 259 18.09 18.38 -34.51
CA VAL A 259 18.24 17.90 -35.90
C VAL A 259 17.04 18.31 -36.74
N ASP A 260 15.79 18.10 -36.24
CA ASP A 260 14.57 18.54 -36.95
C ASP A 260 14.57 20.07 -37.23
N GLN A 261 14.90 20.85 -36.23
CA GLN A 261 14.93 22.33 -36.39
C GLN A 261 16.01 22.77 -37.38
N LEU A 262 17.20 22.20 -37.34
CA LEU A 262 18.27 22.49 -38.26
C LEU A 262 17.92 22.07 -39.69
N VAL A 263 17.37 20.90 -39.89
CA VAL A 263 16.96 20.39 -41.21
C VAL A 263 15.87 21.30 -41.80
N ARG A 264 14.88 21.70 -41.01
CA ARG A 264 13.85 22.66 -41.47
C ARG A 264 14.43 24.01 -41.85
N HIS A 265 15.31 24.55 -41.02
CA HIS A 265 15.98 25.82 -41.30
C HIS A 265 16.80 25.77 -42.61
N LEU A 266 17.49 24.67 -42.89
CA LEU A 266 18.20 24.45 -44.14
C LEU A 266 17.28 24.42 -45.38
N VAL A 267 16.09 23.86 -45.24
CA VAL A 267 15.07 23.84 -46.30
C VAL A 267 14.44 25.23 -46.46
N GLU A 268 14.03 25.87 -45.38
CA GLU A 268 13.41 27.21 -45.40
C GLU A 268 14.36 28.28 -45.95
N SER A 269 15.64 28.19 -45.63
CA SER A 269 16.70 29.10 -46.18
C SER A 269 17.11 28.78 -47.62
N GLY A 270 16.52 27.76 -48.22
CA GLY A 270 16.81 27.33 -49.63
C GLY A 270 18.17 26.64 -49.76
N ARG A 271 18.87 26.34 -48.68
CA ARG A 271 20.15 25.62 -48.73
C ARG A 271 20.03 24.16 -49.08
N VAL A 272 18.93 23.55 -48.68
CA VAL A 272 18.50 22.24 -49.21
C VAL A 272 17.23 22.46 -50.01
N ARG A 273 17.31 22.32 -51.32
CA ARG A 273 16.22 22.65 -52.23
C ARG A 273 16.05 21.57 -53.29
N VAL A 274 14.90 21.57 -53.91
CA VAL A 274 14.62 20.69 -55.08
C VAL A 274 15.07 21.38 -56.36
N GLU A 275 15.95 20.74 -57.12
CA GLU A 275 16.30 21.12 -58.46
C GLU A 275 15.91 20.00 -59.42
N GLY A 276 14.88 20.24 -60.24
CA GLY A 276 14.26 19.18 -61.08
C GLY A 276 13.54 18.13 -60.20
N GLU A 277 13.96 16.86 -60.28
CA GLU A 277 13.42 15.77 -59.49
C GLU A 277 14.33 15.36 -58.32
N ARG A 278 15.41 16.07 -58.04
CA ARG A 278 16.41 15.72 -57.04
C ARG A 278 16.58 16.84 -55.99
N TRP A 279 16.83 16.40 -54.76
CA TRP A 279 17.28 17.33 -53.72
C TRP A 279 18.76 17.63 -53.90
N VAL A 280 19.12 18.93 -53.78
CA VAL A 280 20.49 19.42 -53.93
C VAL A 280 20.84 20.20 -52.64
N VAL A 281 22.04 19.95 -52.16
CA VAL A 281 22.59 20.65 -50.99
C VAL A 281 23.50 21.80 -51.52
N GLY A 282 23.11 23.01 -51.25
CA GLY A 282 23.95 24.20 -51.54
C GLY A 282 25.11 24.35 -50.56
N ASP A 283 25.92 25.40 -50.77
CA ASP A 283 27.00 25.72 -49.83
C ASP A 283 26.41 26.14 -48.46
N PHE A 284 26.82 25.47 -47.39
CA PHE A 284 26.37 25.71 -46.02
C PHE A 284 27.50 26.08 -45.04
N ASP A 285 28.74 26.30 -45.54
CA ASP A 285 29.88 26.65 -44.70
C ASP A 285 29.77 28.05 -44.11
N ASP A 286 29.01 28.95 -44.73
CA ASP A 286 28.82 30.35 -44.36
C ASP A 286 27.46 30.64 -43.68
N VAL A 287 26.70 29.66 -43.36
CA VAL A 287 25.38 29.87 -42.70
C VAL A 287 25.54 30.00 -41.19
N GLY A 288 25.04 31.09 -40.66
CA GLY A 288 24.88 31.31 -39.22
C GLY A 288 23.84 30.37 -38.61
N LEU A 289 24.12 29.04 -38.59
CA LEU A 289 23.26 28.08 -37.93
C LEU A 289 23.17 28.39 -36.45
N PRO A 290 21.95 28.33 -35.87
CA PRO A 290 21.75 28.51 -34.41
C PRO A 290 22.66 27.60 -33.60
N ALA A 291 23.28 28.13 -32.56
CA ALA A 291 24.18 27.37 -31.71
C ALA A 291 23.42 26.49 -30.69
N THR A 292 22.17 26.84 -30.43
CA THR A 292 21.33 26.13 -29.45
C THR A 292 19.88 25.93 -29.95
N ILE A 293 19.19 24.94 -29.43
CA ILE A 293 17.75 24.76 -29.71
C ILE A 293 16.95 26.01 -29.36
N ARG A 294 17.30 26.69 -28.28
CA ARG A 294 16.65 27.92 -27.83
C ARG A 294 16.79 29.04 -28.86
N GLU A 295 17.99 29.26 -29.39
CA GLU A 295 18.23 30.25 -30.45
C GLU A 295 17.45 29.94 -31.71
N ALA A 296 17.39 28.67 -32.12
CA ALA A 296 16.60 28.24 -33.28
C ALA A 296 15.10 28.52 -33.10
N LEU A 297 14.57 28.22 -31.93
CA LEU A 297 13.17 28.50 -31.59
C LEU A 297 12.90 30.02 -31.44
N GLN A 298 13.81 30.79 -30.88
CA GLN A 298 13.70 32.25 -30.79
C GLN A 298 13.73 32.91 -32.17
N ALA A 299 14.61 32.49 -33.06
CA ALA A 299 14.65 33.00 -34.44
C ALA A 299 13.30 32.75 -35.14
N ARG A 300 12.73 31.57 -35.04
CA ARG A 300 11.39 31.26 -35.58
C ARG A 300 10.29 32.15 -34.99
N MET A 301 10.35 32.40 -33.67
CA MET A 301 9.38 33.30 -33.03
C MET A 301 9.51 34.75 -33.45
N HIS A 302 10.71 35.22 -33.83
CA HIS A 302 10.91 36.59 -34.34
C HIS A 302 10.28 36.81 -35.73
N GLU A 303 10.15 35.74 -36.49
CA GLU A 303 9.52 35.78 -37.83
C GLU A 303 7.99 35.69 -37.77
N VAL A 304 7.41 35.44 -36.60
CA VAL A 304 5.96 35.40 -36.41
C VAL A 304 5.39 36.79 -36.31
N GLU A 305 4.27 37.04 -36.98
CA GLU A 305 3.55 38.31 -36.93
C GLU A 305 3.20 38.74 -35.50
N PRO A 306 3.17 40.08 -35.21
CA PRO A 306 2.96 40.59 -33.86
C PRO A 306 1.68 40.07 -33.18
N GLY A 307 0.57 39.91 -33.93
CA GLY A 307 -0.69 39.34 -33.43
C GLY A 307 -0.57 37.87 -32.99
N ALA A 308 0.00 37.07 -33.86
CA ALA A 308 0.23 35.66 -33.59
C ALA A 308 1.26 35.43 -32.48
N ARG A 309 2.32 36.24 -32.43
CA ARG A 309 3.27 36.23 -31.32
C ARG A 309 2.61 36.53 -29.99
N ARG A 310 1.71 37.51 -29.93
CA ARG A 310 0.94 37.82 -28.73
C ARG A 310 0.11 36.66 -28.26
N VAL A 311 -0.57 35.95 -29.16
CA VAL A 311 -1.35 34.76 -28.85
C VAL A 311 -0.45 33.64 -28.30
N ALA A 312 0.72 33.42 -28.88
CA ALA A 312 1.70 32.43 -28.38
C ALA A 312 2.24 32.81 -26.99
N GLU A 313 2.54 34.08 -26.73
CA GLU A 313 2.94 34.59 -25.40
C GLU A 313 1.88 34.37 -24.34
N VAL A 314 0.62 34.65 -24.69
CA VAL A 314 -0.54 34.40 -23.79
C VAL A 314 -0.72 32.90 -23.53
N ALA A 315 -0.66 32.07 -24.58
CA ALA A 315 -0.75 30.62 -24.45
C ALA A 315 0.36 30.09 -23.53
N ALA A 316 1.61 30.62 -23.66
CA ALA A 316 2.73 30.19 -22.83
C ALA A 316 2.53 30.48 -21.33
N VAL A 317 1.80 31.55 -21.01
CA VAL A 317 1.49 31.96 -19.63
C VAL A 317 0.25 31.23 -19.09
N ILE A 318 -0.80 31.01 -19.90
CA ILE A 318 -2.01 30.28 -19.47
C ILE A 318 -1.62 28.87 -19.01
N GLY A 319 -0.82 28.17 -19.79
CA GLY A 319 -0.39 26.83 -19.44
C GLY A 319 -0.25 25.95 -20.66
N THR A 320 -0.25 24.64 -20.41
CA THR A 320 -0.03 23.63 -21.46
C THR A 320 -1.19 23.55 -22.43
N ARG A 321 -2.40 23.66 -21.92
CA ARG A 321 -3.67 23.64 -22.68
C ARG A 321 -4.41 24.94 -22.44
N ALA A 322 -4.66 25.67 -23.48
CA ALA A 322 -5.41 26.89 -23.41
C ALA A 322 -6.75 26.75 -24.15
N SER A 323 -7.85 26.98 -23.46
CA SER A 323 -9.16 27.00 -24.11
C SER A 323 -9.31 28.24 -25.00
N LEU A 324 -9.95 28.07 -26.14
CA LEU A 324 -10.16 29.16 -27.11
C LEU A 324 -10.74 30.42 -26.47
N PRO A 325 -11.82 30.35 -25.62
CA PRO A 325 -12.38 31.57 -25.03
C PRO A 325 -11.42 32.30 -24.10
N LEU A 326 -10.67 31.56 -23.26
CA LEU A 326 -9.69 32.17 -22.34
C LEU A 326 -8.53 32.79 -23.10
N LEU A 327 -8.00 32.07 -24.09
CA LEU A 327 -6.87 32.51 -24.91
C LEU A 327 -7.21 33.79 -25.66
N GLN A 328 -8.41 33.86 -26.27
CA GLN A 328 -8.89 35.06 -26.97
C GLN A 328 -9.09 36.24 -26.03
N SER A 329 -9.74 36.02 -24.88
CA SER A 329 -10.02 37.07 -23.89
C SER A 329 -8.73 37.69 -23.34
N VAL A 330 -7.76 36.85 -22.97
CA VAL A 330 -6.46 37.35 -22.44
C VAL A 330 -5.60 37.99 -23.53
N ALA A 331 -5.63 37.50 -24.78
CA ALA A 331 -4.93 38.10 -25.92
C ALA A 331 -5.50 39.48 -26.28
N GLY A 332 -6.81 39.71 -26.01
CA GLY A 332 -7.48 40.95 -26.27
C GLY A 332 -7.55 41.28 -27.78
N LEU A 333 -7.77 40.22 -28.62
CA LEU A 333 -7.91 40.37 -30.08
C LEU A 333 -9.38 40.15 -30.49
N GLU A 334 -9.80 40.88 -31.51
CA GLU A 334 -11.08 40.65 -32.17
C GLU A 334 -11.09 39.25 -32.82
N ALA A 335 -12.28 38.72 -33.08
CA ALA A 335 -12.47 37.30 -33.48
C ALA A 335 -11.67 36.93 -34.76
N GLN A 336 -11.69 37.77 -35.82
CA GLN A 336 -11.00 37.42 -37.06
C GLN A 336 -9.46 37.52 -36.92
N PRO A 337 -8.86 38.60 -36.40
CA PRO A 337 -7.42 38.69 -36.17
C PRO A 337 -6.90 37.58 -35.24
N PHE A 338 -7.73 37.10 -34.30
CA PHE A 338 -7.41 36.00 -33.42
C PHE A 338 -7.41 34.65 -34.16
N ALA A 339 -8.40 34.38 -35.02
CA ALA A 339 -8.47 33.17 -35.83
C ALA A 339 -7.26 33.10 -36.78
N ASP A 340 -6.95 34.21 -37.48
CA ASP A 340 -5.79 34.29 -38.38
C ASP A 340 -4.48 34.02 -37.62
N ALA A 341 -4.36 34.52 -36.38
CA ALA A 341 -3.20 34.28 -35.52
C ALA A 341 -3.04 32.80 -35.13
N ILE A 342 -4.16 32.13 -34.79
CA ILE A 342 -4.17 30.70 -34.48
C ILE A 342 -3.75 29.89 -35.72
N ASP A 343 -4.31 30.19 -36.89
CA ASP A 343 -3.98 29.48 -38.13
C ASP A 343 -2.47 29.60 -38.44
N ILE A 344 -1.89 30.77 -38.29
CA ILE A 344 -0.42 30.99 -38.44
C ILE A 344 0.34 30.11 -37.44
N LEU A 345 -0.05 30.08 -36.17
CA LEU A 345 0.66 29.31 -35.14
C LEU A 345 0.57 27.81 -35.37
N CYS A 346 -0.60 27.33 -35.82
CA CYS A 346 -0.80 25.93 -36.18
C CYS A 346 -0.02 25.54 -37.43
N ALA A 347 -0.07 26.37 -38.49
CA ALA A 347 0.68 26.15 -39.72
C ALA A 347 2.20 26.09 -39.48
N ARG A 348 2.71 26.94 -38.56
CA ARG A 348 4.13 26.97 -38.15
C ARG A 348 4.46 25.93 -37.09
N ARG A 349 3.54 25.05 -36.71
CA ARG A 349 3.72 24.01 -35.64
C ARG A 349 4.27 24.56 -34.33
N ILE A 350 3.78 25.69 -33.92
CA ILE A 350 4.02 26.28 -32.59
C ILE A 350 2.92 25.77 -31.66
N LEU A 351 1.68 25.84 -32.09
CA LEU A 351 0.51 25.27 -31.43
C LEU A 351 -0.09 24.13 -32.27
N ARG A 352 -0.89 23.31 -31.63
CA ARG A 352 -1.80 22.36 -32.26
C ARG A 352 -3.16 22.40 -31.57
N GLU A 353 -4.19 22.17 -32.32
CA GLU A 353 -5.53 22.01 -31.80
C GLU A 353 -5.71 20.62 -31.20
N ILE A 354 -6.40 20.56 -30.06
CA ILE A 354 -6.74 19.32 -29.37
C ILE A 354 -8.23 19.36 -28.97
N GLY A 355 -8.89 18.21 -28.97
CA GLY A 355 -10.28 18.03 -28.53
C GLY A 355 -11.20 17.57 -29.65
N GLU A 356 -11.93 16.51 -29.41
CA GLU A 356 -13.02 16.04 -30.26
C GLU A 356 -14.37 16.37 -29.59
N GLY A 357 -15.20 17.14 -30.25
CA GLY A 357 -16.62 17.34 -29.86
C GLY A 357 -16.93 18.39 -28.78
N GLY A 358 -15.97 19.24 -28.39
CA GLY A 358 -16.14 20.34 -27.43
C GLY A 358 -15.62 21.70 -27.95
N LEU A 359 -15.48 22.71 -27.08
CA LEU A 359 -14.78 23.92 -27.41
C LEU A 359 -13.31 23.62 -27.71
N PRO A 360 -12.73 24.11 -28.82
CA PRO A 360 -11.34 23.88 -29.17
C PRO A 360 -10.37 24.30 -28.07
N GLN A 361 -9.36 23.51 -27.85
CA GLN A 361 -8.23 23.82 -26.97
C GLN A 361 -6.95 23.78 -27.80
N TYR A 362 -5.97 24.56 -27.39
CA TYR A 362 -4.67 24.65 -28.09
C TYR A 362 -3.54 24.31 -27.12
N GLU A 363 -2.59 23.50 -27.60
CA GLU A 363 -1.38 23.19 -26.82
C GLU A 363 -0.14 23.42 -27.67
N PHE A 364 1.00 23.66 -27.00
CA PHE A 364 2.28 23.73 -27.70
C PHE A 364 2.67 22.36 -28.23
N VAL A 365 3.19 22.32 -29.47
CA VAL A 365 3.64 21.07 -30.11
C VAL A 365 4.74 20.38 -29.27
N HIS A 366 5.55 21.16 -28.58
CA HIS A 366 6.57 20.64 -27.68
C HIS A 366 6.77 21.58 -26.46
N PRO A 367 6.96 21.06 -25.24
CA PRO A 367 7.15 21.85 -24.03
C PRO A 367 8.30 22.86 -24.11
N LEU A 368 9.41 22.53 -24.80
CA LEU A 368 10.53 23.46 -24.99
C LEU A 368 10.13 24.70 -25.77
N VAL A 369 9.18 24.63 -26.70
CA VAL A 369 8.66 25.79 -27.43
C VAL A 369 7.94 26.71 -26.44
N GLN A 370 7.07 26.18 -25.60
CA GLN A 370 6.38 26.91 -24.53
C GLN A 370 7.38 27.61 -23.60
N LEU A 371 8.38 26.87 -23.09
CA LEU A 371 9.38 27.39 -22.16
C LEU A 371 10.23 28.49 -22.83
N THR A 372 10.56 28.33 -24.13
CA THR A 372 11.33 29.36 -24.88
C THR A 372 10.53 30.62 -25.08
N VAL A 373 9.23 30.50 -25.41
CA VAL A 373 8.32 31.66 -25.53
C VAL A 373 8.14 32.35 -24.19
N ALA A 374 7.92 31.61 -23.12
CA ALA A 374 7.78 32.15 -21.76
C ALA A 374 9.08 32.84 -21.28
N ALA A 375 10.25 32.25 -21.56
CA ALA A 375 11.55 32.82 -21.22
C ALA A 375 11.89 34.11 -22.02
N GLY A 376 11.31 34.30 -23.22
CA GLY A 376 11.42 35.50 -24.01
C GLY A 376 10.64 36.72 -23.47
N LEU A 377 9.72 36.48 -22.52
CA LEU A 377 8.95 37.55 -21.89
C LEU A 377 9.78 38.29 -20.83
N THR A 378 9.67 39.61 -20.82
CA THR A 378 10.19 40.39 -19.69
C THR A 378 9.41 40.08 -18.42
N ALA A 379 10.04 40.16 -17.26
CA ALA A 379 9.38 39.89 -15.98
C ALA A 379 8.11 40.71 -15.79
N ALA A 380 8.10 42.00 -16.17
CA ALA A 380 6.95 42.88 -16.11
C ALA A 380 5.78 42.38 -16.99
N ARG A 381 6.08 41.97 -18.24
CA ARG A 381 5.06 41.49 -19.18
C ARG A 381 4.48 40.14 -18.73
N ARG A 382 5.32 39.23 -18.26
CA ARG A 382 4.91 37.95 -17.73
C ARG A 382 3.95 38.11 -16.54
N ARG A 383 4.33 38.95 -15.56
CA ARG A 383 3.46 39.28 -14.40
C ARG A 383 2.10 39.85 -14.83
N ALA A 384 2.13 40.83 -15.76
CA ALA A 384 0.89 41.43 -16.26
C ALA A 384 -0.02 40.41 -16.93
N LEU A 385 0.52 39.47 -17.69
CA LEU A 385 -0.25 38.38 -18.31
C LEU A 385 -0.83 37.43 -17.29
N HIS A 386 -0.09 37.02 -16.26
CA HIS A 386 -0.61 36.21 -15.17
C HIS A 386 -1.77 36.89 -14.45
N LEU A 387 -1.65 38.14 -14.07
CA LEU A 387 -2.73 38.89 -13.41
C LEU A 387 -3.95 39.05 -14.32
N THR A 388 -3.76 39.27 -15.61
CA THR A 388 -4.85 39.36 -16.58
C THR A 388 -5.54 37.99 -16.71
N THR A 389 -4.79 36.91 -16.80
CA THR A 389 -5.34 35.54 -16.86
C THR A 389 -6.17 35.23 -15.61
N ALA A 390 -5.67 35.53 -14.41
CA ALA A 390 -6.42 35.33 -13.18
C ALA A 390 -7.74 36.08 -13.17
N ARG A 391 -7.75 37.36 -13.61
CA ARG A 391 -8.99 38.17 -13.71
C ARG A 391 -9.99 37.58 -14.70
N GLU A 392 -9.53 37.18 -15.87
CA GLU A 392 -10.39 36.60 -16.90
C GLU A 392 -10.98 35.25 -16.49
N MET A 393 -10.19 34.42 -15.78
CA MET A 393 -10.69 33.18 -15.18
C MET A 393 -11.79 33.44 -14.15
N GLU A 394 -11.59 34.39 -13.23
CA GLU A 394 -12.61 34.76 -12.25
C GLU A 394 -13.87 35.29 -12.92
N ARG A 395 -13.72 36.16 -13.92
CA ARG A 395 -14.87 36.75 -14.65
C ARG A 395 -15.67 35.64 -15.35
N THR A 396 -14.99 34.71 -16.00
CA THR A 396 -15.59 33.65 -16.81
C THR A 396 -16.27 32.59 -15.93
N LEU A 397 -15.63 32.22 -14.83
CA LEU A 397 -16.08 31.15 -13.92
C LEU A 397 -17.09 31.65 -12.86
N GLY A 398 -17.09 32.98 -12.56
CA GLY A 398 -18.03 33.57 -11.60
C GLY A 398 -18.05 32.84 -10.25
N ALA A 399 -19.22 32.35 -9.83
CA ALA A 399 -19.36 31.61 -8.57
C ALA A 399 -18.58 30.29 -8.55
N GLY A 400 -18.26 29.71 -9.71
CA GLY A 400 -17.45 28.50 -9.87
C GLY A 400 -15.93 28.71 -9.72
N ALA A 401 -15.48 29.97 -9.61
CA ALA A 401 -14.02 30.28 -9.56
C ALA A 401 -13.29 29.57 -8.42
N ILE A 402 -13.96 29.31 -7.29
CA ILE A 402 -13.35 28.63 -6.16
C ILE A 402 -13.04 27.14 -6.45
N ALA A 403 -13.76 26.52 -7.36
CA ALA A 403 -13.46 25.15 -7.80
C ALA A 403 -12.17 25.09 -8.66
N HIS A 404 -11.74 26.25 -9.20
CA HIS A 404 -10.49 26.43 -9.93
C HIS A 404 -9.45 27.22 -9.12
N ALA A 405 -9.60 27.19 -7.77
CA ALA A 405 -8.78 28.01 -6.86
C ALA A 405 -7.29 27.84 -7.09
N ARG A 406 -6.83 26.66 -7.45
CA ARG A 406 -5.42 26.36 -7.67
C ARG A 406 -4.84 27.04 -8.91
N GLU A 407 -5.53 26.95 -10.04
CA GLU A 407 -5.10 27.58 -11.28
C GLU A 407 -5.05 29.11 -11.10
N ILE A 408 -6.10 29.67 -10.49
CA ILE A 408 -6.17 31.09 -10.17
C ILE A 408 -5.06 31.49 -9.18
N ALA A 409 -4.85 30.69 -8.12
CA ALA A 409 -3.77 30.92 -7.13
C ALA A 409 -2.40 30.97 -7.80
N ARG A 410 -2.11 30.04 -8.71
CA ARG A 410 -0.84 30.05 -9.48
C ARG A 410 -0.64 31.36 -10.23
N HIS A 411 -1.65 31.79 -10.97
CA HIS A 411 -1.55 33.04 -11.72
C HIS A 411 -1.44 34.27 -10.82
N LEU A 412 -2.09 34.28 -9.66
CA LEU A 412 -1.96 35.37 -8.70
C LEU A 412 -0.56 35.42 -8.08
N VAL A 413 -0.03 34.28 -7.67
CA VAL A 413 1.31 34.17 -7.06
C VAL A 413 2.40 34.55 -8.07
N GLU A 414 2.33 34.05 -9.31
CA GLU A 414 3.28 34.38 -10.38
C GLU A 414 3.15 35.81 -10.87
N GLY A 415 1.97 36.40 -10.75
CA GLY A 415 1.68 37.79 -11.13
C GLY A 415 2.17 38.79 -10.11
N ASP A 416 2.05 38.49 -8.82
CA ASP A 416 2.44 39.41 -7.76
C ASP A 416 2.88 38.70 -6.47
N LEU A 417 4.12 38.25 -6.46
CA LEU A 417 4.78 37.59 -5.32
C LEU A 417 4.86 38.43 -4.04
N LEU A 418 4.62 39.75 -4.11
CA LEU A 418 4.92 40.71 -3.03
C LEU A 418 3.67 41.31 -2.39
N ALA A 419 2.48 41.26 -3.04
CA ALA A 419 1.27 41.80 -2.48
C ALA A 419 0.54 40.68 -1.68
N GLY A 420 0.70 40.73 -0.37
CA GLY A 420 -0.24 40.06 0.53
C GLY A 420 -1.63 40.67 0.35
N ASP A 421 -2.43 40.18 -0.57
CA ASP A 421 -3.83 40.58 -0.70
C ASP A 421 -4.78 39.46 -0.24
N VAL A 422 -5.95 39.85 0.24
CA VAL A 422 -7.01 38.95 0.72
C VAL A 422 -7.49 38.00 -0.40
N ARG A 423 -7.43 38.45 -1.65
CA ARG A 423 -7.85 37.67 -2.82
C ARG A 423 -6.90 36.51 -3.07
N THR A 424 -5.57 36.77 -3.10
CA THR A 424 -4.54 35.74 -3.24
C THR A 424 -4.61 34.72 -2.09
N LEU A 425 -4.72 35.21 -0.85
CA LEU A 425 -4.91 34.38 0.33
C LEU A 425 -6.10 33.41 0.18
N ARG A 426 -7.25 33.92 -0.27
CA ARG A 426 -8.47 33.12 -0.45
C ARG A 426 -8.25 31.93 -1.38
N TYR A 427 -7.61 32.14 -2.52
CA TYR A 427 -7.41 31.07 -3.50
C TYR A 427 -6.27 30.10 -3.09
N VAL A 428 -5.17 30.58 -2.53
CA VAL A 428 -4.09 29.72 -2.05
C VAL A 428 -4.54 28.85 -0.89
N ALA A 429 -5.29 29.40 0.07
CA ALA A 429 -5.87 28.65 1.17
C ALA A 429 -6.90 27.60 0.69
N ALA A 430 -7.74 27.94 -0.29
CA ALA A 430 -8.68 27.01 -0.89
C ALA A 430 -7.99 25.87 -1.63
N ALA A 431 -6.94 26.18 -2.41
CA ALA A 431 -6.13 25.17 -3.09
C ALA A 431 -5.42 24.24 -2.11
N GLY A 432 -4.89 24.79 -1.02
CA GLY A 432 -4.26 24.00 0.05
C GLY A 432 -5.25 23.07 0.76
N ARG A 433 -6.45 23.55 1.04
CA ARG A 433 -7.52 22.73 1.61
C ARG A 433 -7.99 21.63 0.65
N GLU A 434 -8.08 21.92 -0.63
CA GLU A 434 -8.40 20.93 -1.65
C GLU A 434 -7.33 19.82 -1.70
N ALA A 435 -6.05 20.18 -1.71
CA ALA A 435 -4.94 19.22 -1.66
C ALA A 435 -5.01 18.36 -0.38
N LEU A 436 -5.30 18.97 0.77
CA LEU A 436 -5.47 18.26 2.04
C LEU A 436 -6.62 17.24 1.99
N ASN A 437 -7.75 17.62 1.38
CA ASN A 437 -8.91 16.74 1.22
C ASN A 437 -8.66 15.59 0.23
N ARG A 438 -7.70 15.75 -0.68
CA ARG A 438 -7.26 14.73 -1.64
C ARG A 438 -6.09 13.87 -1.12
N HIS A 439 -5.70 14.03 0.13
CA HIS A 439 -4.53 13.35 0.74
C HIS A 439 -3.20 13.60 0.00
N ALA A 440 -3.10 14.72 -0.70
CA ALA A 440 -1.87 15.24 -1.29
C ALA A 440 -1.12 16.06 -0.24
N ASP A 441 -0.60 15.38 0.78
CA ASP A 441 -0.17 16.00 2.02
C ASP A 441 1.03 16.93 1.83
N ALA A 442 1.96 16.60 0.92
CA ALA A 442 3.12 17.43 0.62
C ALA A 442 2.72 18.76 -0.06
N GLU A 443 1.83 18.70 -1.05
CA GLU A 443 1.28 19.87 -1.74
C GLU A 443 0.43 20.71 -0.80
N ALA A 444 -0.41 20.07 0.04
CA ALA A 444 -1.21 20.74 1.04
C ALA A 444 -0.32 21.51 2.02
N LEU A 445 0.75 20.89 2.52
CA LEU A 445 1.70 21.51 3.44
C LEU A 445 2.32 22.75 2.82
N ARG A 446 2.80 22.66 1.57
CA ARG A 446 3.40 23.79 0.85
C ARG A 446 2.40 24.93 0.67
N LEU A 447 1.22 24.65 0.08
CA LEU A 447 0.21 25.67 -0.20
C LEU A 447 -0.33 26.35 1.07
N LEU A 448 -0.56 25.58 2.13
CA LEU A 448 -1.06 26.14 3.39
C LEU A 448 0.02 26.92 4.13
N THR A 449 1.31 26.55 3.98
CA THR A 449 2.44 27.36 4.49
C THR A 449 2.54 28.69 3.72
N ASP A 450 2.41 28.66 2.41
CA ASP A 450 2.38 29.87 1.58
C ASP A 450 1.19 30.75 1.96
N ALA A 451 -0.01 30.16 2.14
CA ALA A 451 -1.21 30.88 2.57
C ALA A 451 -1.02 31.54 3.94
N LEU A 452 -0.41 30.84 4.91
CA LEU A 452 -0.13 31.44 6.21
C LEU A 452 0.85 32.61 6.09
N SER A 453 1.92 32.47 5.30
CA SER A 453 2.88 33.54 5.00
C SER A 453 2.21 34.78 4.37
N ILE A 454 1.24 34.58 3.49
CA ILE A 454 0.44 35.68 2.91
C ILE A 454 -0.47 36.28 3.99
N ALA A 455 -1.15 35.46 4.78
CA ALA A 455 -2.05 35.92 5.85
C ALA A 455 -1.33 36.78 6.89
N ASP A 456 -0.07 36.49 7.21
CA ASP A 456 0.75 37.25 8.15
C ASP A 456 1.13 38.65 7.63
N ARG A 457 1.08 38.88 6.31
CA ARG A 457 1.33 40.18 5.66
C ARG A 457 0.07 41.01 5.51
N VAL A 458 -1.11 40.39 5.55
CA VAL A 458 -2.40 41.07 5.45
C VAL A 458 -2.61 41.93 6.69
N VAL A 459 -3.16 43.14 6.51
CA VAL A 459 -3.44 44.07 7.61
C VAL A 459 -4.37 43.39 8.63
N PRO A 460 -4.10 43.50 9.94
CA PRO A 460 -4.87 42.82 10.99
C PRO A 460 -6.38 43.05 10.95
N ALA A 461 -6.84 44.21 10.48
CA ALA A 461 -8.27 44.53 10.30
C ALA A 461 -8.97 43.71 9.22
N GLU A 462 -8.22 43.12 8.29
CA GLU A 462 -8.75 42.27 7.22
C GLU A 462 -8.66 40.76 7.56
N ARG A 463 -7.98 40.44 8.65
CA ARG A 463 -7.94 39.05 9.20
C ARG A 463 -9.30 38.72 9.80
N ALA A 464 -10.19 38.09 9.05
CA ALA A 464 -11.33 37.44 9.67
C ALA A 464 -10.76 36.33 10.61
N ALA A 465 -10.83 36.54 11.92
CA ALA A 465 -10.25 35.62 12.91
C ALA A 465 -10.66 34.15 12.71
N ALA A 466 -11.90 33.91 12.29
CA ALA A 466 -12.42 32.58 11.95
C ALA A 466 -11.73 31.96 10.71
N ALA A 467 -11.46 32.75 9.66
CA ALA A 467 -10.78 32.27 8.45
C ALA A 467 -9.29 31.98 8.72
N TYR A 468 -8.62 32.83 9.49
CA TYR A 468 -7.23 32.61 9.90
C TYR A 468 -7.09 31.36 10.80
N ARG A 469 -8.01 31.18 11.76
CA ARG A 469 -8.08 29.98 12.57
C ARG A 469 -8.27 28.72 11.71
N ALA A 470 -9.21 28.73 10.77
CA ALA A 470 -9.43 27.61 9.87
C ALA A 470 -8.18 27.27 9.04
N LEU A 471 -7.43 28.28 8.59
CA LEU A 471 -6.17 28.10 7.89
C LEU A 471 -5.12 27.43 8.79
N CYS A 472 -4.99 27.88 10.05
CA CYS A 472 -4.11 27.26 11.04
C CYS A 472 -4.50 25.81 11.30
N GLU A 473 -5.80 25.52 11.44
CA GLU A 473 -6.28 24.14 11.63
C GLU A 473 -5.95 23.24 10.42
N ASP A 474 -6.11 23.74 9.20
CA ASP A 474 -5.79 23.02 7.97
C ASP A 474 -4.28 22.78 7.86
N LEU A 475 -3.44 23.79 8.13
CA LEU A 475 -1.98 23.66 8.11
C LEU A 475 -1.48 22.68 9.18
N ALA A 476 -2.02 22.76 10.38
CA ALA A 476 -1.63 21.82 11.46
C ALA A 476 -2.01 20.38 11.12
N ARG A 477 -3.16 20.15 10.47
CA ARG A 477 -3.53 18.82 9.94
C ARG A 477 -2.54 18.33 8.86
N ALA A 478 -2.15 19.22 7.94
CA ALA A 478 -1.18 18.87 6.91
C ALA A 478 0.19 18.51 7.51
N ARG A 479 0.67 19.24 8.54
CA ARG A 479 1.90 18.94 9.27
C ARG A 479 1.83 17.58 9.97
N ALA A 480 0.74 17.33 10.70
CA ALA A 480 0.55 16.07 11.43
C ALA A 480 0.55 14.87 10.47
N ARG A 481 -0.12 14.98 9.31
CA ARG A 481 -0.12 13.92 8.28
C ARG A 481 1.25 13.67 7.63
N ASN A 482 2.09 14.70 7.59
CA ASN A 482 3.48 14.56 7.15
C ASN A 482 4.44 14.12 8.28
N GLY A 483 3.92 13.76 9.47
CA GLY A 483 4.71 13.28 10.61
C GLY A 483 5.32 14.40 11.47
N ASP A 484 5.12 15.67 11.12
CA ASP A 484 5.57 16.83 11.92
C ASP A 484 4.55 17.13 13.03
N HIS A 485 4.47 16.25 14.02
CA HIS A 485 3.53 16.41 15.15
C HIS A 485 3.86 17.63 16.03
N VAL A 486 5.14 17.96 16.18
CA VAL A 486 5.58 19.13 16.99
C VAL A 486 5.20 20.43 16.29
N GLY A 487 5.48 20.55 14.99
CA GLY A 487 5.08 21.72 14.22
C GLY A 487 3.55 21.85 14.07
N ALA A 488 2.82 20.73 14.00
CA ALA A 488 1.35 20.73 14.01
C ALA A 488 0.80 21.30 15.32
N MET A 489 1.35 20.86 16.46
CA MET A 489 0.97 21.33 17.79
C MET A 489 1.12 22.86 17.90
N THR A 490 2.28 23.41 17.48
CA THR A 490 2.54 24.85 17.54
C THR A 490 1.47 25.65 16.80
N VAL A 491 1.06 25.17 15.63
CA VAL A 491 0.03 25.86 14.81
C VAL A 491 -1.39 25.67 15.41
N TRP A 492 -1.68 24.48 15.98
CA TRP A 492 -2.95 24.30 16.70
C TRP A 492 -3.03 25.14 17.96
N GLU A 493 -1.93 25.45 18.66
CA GLU A 493 -1.92 26.36 19.80
C GLU A 493 -2.29 27.80 19.39
N VAL A 494 -1.85 28.25 18.21
CA VAL A 494 -2.29 29.53 17.65
C VAL A 494 -3.80 29.49 17.38
N ALA A 495 -4.29 28.42 16.74
CA ALA A 495 -5.73 28.25 16.50
C ALA A 495 -6.53 28.19 17.81
N LEU A 496 -5.98 27.57 18.86
CA LEU A 496 -6.59 27.49 20.19
C LEU A 496 -6.70 28.86 20.85
N SER A 497 -5.66 29.69 20.78
CA SER A 497 -5.70 31.08 21.30
C SER A 497 -6.81 31.89 20.63
N LEU A 498 -6.93 31.79 19.31
CA LEU A 498 -7.99 32.45 18.55
C LEU A 498 -9.38 31.94 18.92
N ALA A 499 -9.51 30.63 19.19
CA ALA A 499 -10.80 30.08 19.62
C ALA A 499 -11.20 30.57 21.02
N VAL A 500 -10.23 30.73 21.93
CA VAL A 500 -10.42 31.29 23.28
C VAL A 500 -10.83 32.76 23.18
N GLU A 501 -10.15 33.58 22.38
CA GLU A 501 -10.46 34.99 22.18
C GLU A 501 -11.87 35.19 21.58
N ALA A 502 -12.26 34.27 20.68
CA ALA A 502 -13.59 34.29 20.06
C ALA A 502 -14.71 33.73 20.96
N GLY A 503 -14.42 33.15 22.12
CA GLY A 503 -15.37 32.45 22.98
C GLY A 503 -15.95 31.18 22.34
N ASP A 504 -15.29 30.59 21.34
CA ASP A 504 -15.73 29.37 20.66
C ASP A 504 -15.29 28.11 21.41
N ASP A 505 -16.07 27.76 22.44
CA ASP A 505 -15.80 26.60 23.29
C ASP A 505 -15.85 25.26 22.53
N LEU A 506 -16.64 25.17 21.45
CA LEU A 506 -16.68 23.97 20.59
C LEU A 506 -15.35 23.75 19.88
N ALA A 507 -14.82 24.78 19.24
CA ALA A 507 -13.51 24.73 18.60
C ALA A 507 -12.40 24.47 19.63
N ARG A 508 -12.50 25.13 20.78
CA ARG A 508 -11.56 24.98 21.92
C ARG A 508 -11.47 23.50 22.37
N ALA A 509 -12.61 22.86 22.64
CA ALA A 509 -12.63 21.44 23.05
C ALA A 509 -12.01 20.51 21.99
N ARG A 510 -12.33 20.72 20.71
CA ARG A 510 -11.81 19.93 19.59
C ARG A 510 -10.30 20.11 19.41
N LEU A 511 -9.81 21.35 19.52
CA LEU A 511 -8.38 21.66 19.38
C LEU A 511 -7.57 21.08 20.52
N LEU A 512 -8.03 21.25 21.78
CA LEU A 512 -7.39 20.67 22.96
C LEU A 512 -7.26 19.15 22.82
N ARG A 513 -8.30 18.45 22.37
CA ARG A 513 -8.24 17.01 22.13
C ARG A 513 -7.22 16.66 21.05
N ARG A 514 -7.17 17.40 19.93
CA ARG A 514 -6.21 17.16 18.83
C ARG A 514 -4.78 17.34 19.29
N ILE A 515 -4.50 18.41 20.04
CA ILE A 515 -3.16 18.68 20.62
C ILE A 515 -2.77 17.56 21.58
N GLY A 516 -3.69 17.13 22.45
CA GLY A 516 -3.43 16.04 23.40
C GLY A 516 -3.07 14.73 22.72
N LEU A 517 -3.77 14.36 21.65
CA LEU A 517 -3.45 13.17 20.86
C LEU A 517 -2.13 13.32 20.09
N ALA A 518 -1.86 14.49 19.50
CA ALA A 518 -0.62 14.74 18.77
C ALA A 518 0.60 14.65 19.68
N LEU A 519 0.50 15.14 20.93
CA LEU A 519 1.55 15.00 21.94
C LEU A 519 1.84 13.53 22.28
N ALA A 520 0.82 12.68 22.35
CA ALA A 520 1.01 11.26 22.56
C ALA A 520 1.82 10.62 21.42
N PHE A 521 1.48 10.92 20.15
CA PHE A 521 2.25 10.46 18.98
C PHE A 521 3.67 11.04 18.93
N ALA A 522 3.90 12.22 19.51
CA ALA A 522 5.23 12.83 19.66
C ALA A 522 6.05 12.25 20.84
N GLY A 523 5.58 11.17 21.50
CA GLY A 523 6.26 10.56 22.66
C GLY A 523 6.12 11.35 23.96
N ARG A 524 5.13 12.23 24.07
CA ARG A 524 4.85 13.08 25.23
C ARG A 524 3.45 12.83 25.82
N PRO A 525 3.11 11.60 26.22
CA PRO A 525 1.75 11.26 26.65
C PRO A 525 1.31 11.96 27.95
N ALA A 526 2.24 12.31 28.86
CA ALA A 526 1.93 13.04 30.07
C ALA A 526 1.41 14.45 29.79
N ASP A 527 2.06 15.16 28.86
CA ASP A 527 1.60 16.48 28.41
C ASP A 527 0.27 16.37 27.67
N GLY A 528 0.12 15.30 26.86
CA GLY A 528 -1.13 14.98 26.18
C GLY A 528 -2.31 14.83 27.13
N LEU A 529 -2.13 14.16 28.26
CA LEU A 529 -3.17 14.04 29.30
C LEU A 529 -3.60 15.40 29.83
N THR A 530 -2.68 16.35 30.07
CA THR A 530 -3.01 17.70 30.52
C THR A 530 -3.93 18.43 29.55
N TYR A 531 -3.70 18.29 28.24
CA TYR A 531 -4.60 18.87 27.21
C TYR A 531 -5.94 18.15 27.14
N LEU A 532 -5.97 16.82 27.33
CA LEU A 532 -7.22 16.07 27.39
C LEU A 532 -8.05 16.41 28.63
N ASP A 533 -7.43 16.66 29.80
CA ASP A 533 -8.11 17.13 30.99
C ASP A 533 -8.78 18.49 30.77
N ARG A 534 -8.09 19.42 30.10
CA ARG A 534 -8.65 20.72 29.71
C ARG A 534 -9.79 20.56 28.69
N ALA A 535 -9.65 19.65 27.72
CA ALA A 535 -10.70 19.35 26.73
C ALA A 535 -11.96 18.80 27.42
N GLU A 536 -11.78 17.89 28.36
CA GLU A 536 -12.85 17.29 29.16
C GLU A 536 -13.60 18.35 29.98
N ALA A 537 -12.87 19.22 30.66
CA ALA A 537 -13.45 20.29 31.44
C ALA A 537 -14.33 21.22 30.60
N VAL A 538 -13.89 21.61 29.38
CA VAL A 538 -14.66 22.44 28.46
C VAL A 538 -15.90 21.69 27.96
N ALA A 539 -15.75 20.43 27.53
CA ALA A 539 -16.87 19.63 27.02
C ALA A 539 -17.93 19.37 28.10
N THR A 540 -17.50 19.16 29.34
CA THR A 540 -18.39 18.98 30.50
C THR A 540 -19.13 20.26 30.83
N ALA A 541 -18.46 21.41 30.86
CA ALA A 541 -19.09 22.72 31.08
C ALA A 541 -20.15 23.05 30.02
N MET A 542 -19.90 22.61 28.76
CA MET A 542 -20.87 22.75 27.68
C MET A 542 -22.04 21.74 27.74
N GLN A 543 -21.98 20.76 28.64
CA GLN A 543 -22.91 19.63 28.72
C GLN A 543 -22.99 18.82 27.41
N ARG A 544 -21.89 18.73 26.66
CA ARG A 544 -21.76 18.07 25.36
C ARG A 544 -21.16 16.68 25.53
N ALA A 545 -22.02 15.67 25.76
CA ALA A 545 -21.59 14.27 25.91
C ALA A 545 -20.89 13.72 24.65
N ASP A 546 -21.29 14.16 23.46
CA ASP A 546 -20.68 13.82 22.17
C ASP A 546 -19.22 14.30 22.05
N LEU A 547 -18.79 15.23 22.86
CA LEU A 547 -17.41 15.68 22.98
C LEU A 547 -16.71 15.06 24.20
N ALA A 548 -17.38 15.02 25.38
CA ALA A 548 -16.79 14.55 26.62
C ALA A 548 -16.47 13.04 26.59
N VAL A 549 -17.35 12.21 26.07
CA VAL A 549 -17.17 10.75 26.01
C VAL A 549 -15.94 10.36 25.16
N PRO A 550 -15.81 10.84 23.88
CA PRO A 550 -14.60 10.53 23.11
C PRO A 550 -13.30 11.09 23.70
N VAL A 551 -13.33 12.21 24.41
CA VAL A 551 -12.16 12.75 25.13
C VAL A 551 -11.75 11.82 26.27
N ARG A 552 -12.72 11.34 27.06
CA ARG A 552 -12.46 10.43 28.19
C ARG A 552 -11.93 9.08 27.71
N VAL A 553 -12.46 8.55 26.61
CA VAL A 553 -11.94 7.31 25.98
C VAL A 553 -10.50 7.52 25.49
N ALA A 554 -10.19 8.65 24.85
CA ALA A 554 -8.84 8.98 24.42
C ALA A 554 -7.88 9.10 25.63
N LYS A 555 -8.31 9.74 26.69
CA LYS A 555 -7.55 9.84 27.95
C LYS A 555 -7.25 8.46 28.53
N ALA A 556 -8.22 7.56 28.55
CA ALA A 556 -8.03 6.20 29.02
C ALA A 556 -6.98 5.44 28.20
N MET A 557 -6.98 5.61 26.87
CA MET A 557 -5.95 5.00 26.02
C MET A 557 -4.54 5.53 26.35
N LEU A 558 -4.39 6.82 26.64
CA LEU A 558 -3.10 7.39 27.06
C LEU A 558 -2.67 6.92 28.45
N LEU A 559 -3.61 6.80 29.39
CA LEU A 559 -3.34 6.24 30.71
C LEU A 559 -2.86 4.79 30.63
N HIS A 560 -3.51 3.98 29.79
CA HIS A 560 -3.09 2.60 29.55
C HIS A 560 -1.68 2.53 28.93
N ALA A 561 -1.38 3.40 27.95
CA ALA A 561 -0.06 3.51 27.36
C ALA A 561 1.06 3.83 28.36
N GLN A 562 0.71 4.43 29.51
CA GLN A 562 1.61 4.71 30.63
C GLN A 562 1.64 3.61 31.71
N GLY A 563 0.97 2.47 31.49
CA GLY A 563 0.84 1.40 32.48
C GLY A 563 -0.18 1.68 33.62
N ARG A 564 -0.92 2.80 33.55
CA ARG A 564 -1.94 3.21 34.55
C ARG A 564 -3.30 2.53 34.25
N VAL A 565 -3.29 1.20 34.23
CA VAL A 565 -4.42 0.39 33.74
C VAL A 565 -5.69 0.56 34.59
N ALA A 566 -5.56 0.62 35.91
CA ALA A 566 -6.71 0.80 36.81
C ALA A 566 -7.41 2.14 36.57
N GLU A 567 -6.65 3.21 36.40
CA GLU A 567 -7.17 4.53 36.09
C GLU A 567 -7.78 4.62 34.69
N ALA A 568 -7.18 3.92 33.71
CA ALA A 568 -7.73 3.83 32.36
C ALA A 568 -9.13 3.18 32.37
N LYS A 569 -9.30 2.07 33.07
CA LYS A 569 -10.60 1.40 33.22
C LYS A 569 -11.61 2.30 33.92
N ALA A 570 -11.26 2.84 35.07
CA ALA A 570 -12.13 3.74 35.84
C ALA A 570 -12.59 4.95 35.02
N ALA A 571 -11.71 5.54 34.24
CA ALA A 571 -12.03 6.68 33.38
C ALA A 571 -13.11 6.36 32.34
N VAL A 572 -13.13 5.14 31.77
CA VAL A 572 -14.17 4.73 30.81
C VAL A 572 -15.42 4.27 31.52
N GLU A 573 -15.33 3.56 32.65
CA GLU A 573 -16.49 3.13 33.45
C GLU A 573 -17.33 4.33 33.92
N GLU A 574 -16.69 5.41 34.35
CA GLU A 574 -17.37 6.65 34.77
C GLU A 574 -18.19 7.31 33.66
N VAL A 575 -17.91 7.09 32.39
CA VAL A 575 -18.67 7.69 31.29
C VAL A 575 -19.74 6.77 30.73
N VAL A 576 -19.83 5.49 31.17
CA VAL A 576 -20.92 4.58 30.77
C VAL A 576 -22.30 5.21 31.07
N PRO A 577 -22.61 5.66 32.30
CA PRO A 577 -23.92 6.28 32.58
C PRO A 577 -24.15 7.58 31.80
N VAL A 578 -23.08 8.28 31.40
CA VAL A 578 -23.19 9.48 30.57
C VAL A 578 -23.62 9.10 29.17
N ALA A 579 -22.96 8.11 28.55
CA ALA A 579 -23.32 7.62 27.23
C ALA A 579 -24.74 7.04 27.18
N GLU A 580 -25.14 6.30 28.22
CA GLU A 580 -26.49 5.71 28.34
C GLU A 580 -27.58 6.81 28.37
N ARG A 581 -27.38 7.90 29.14
CA ARG A 581 -28.35 9.00 29.21
C ARG A 581 -28.52 9.76 27.90
N THR A 582 -27.55 9.74 26.99
CA THR A 582 -27.69 10.41 25.70
C THR A 582 -28.68 9.70 24.77
N GLY A 583 -28.85 8.39 24.93
CA GLY A 583 -29.55 7.54 23.98
C GLY A 583 -28.82 7.36 22.64
N ASP A 584 -27.59 7.90 22.50
CA ASP A 584 -26.76 7.78 21.29
C ASP A 584 -26.08 6.41 21.27
N ALA A 585 -26.58 5.55 20.38
CA ALA A 585 -26.06 4.20 20.24
C ALA A 585 -24.58 4.14 19.80
N ALA A 586 -24.11 5.14 19.03
CA ALA A 586 -22.70 5.17 18.59
C ALA A 586 -21.76 5.50 19.77
N LEU A 587 -22.14 6.44 20.64
CA LEU A 587 -21.37 6.72 21.86
C LEU A 587 -21.37 5.53 22.82
N GLN A 588 -22.50 4.84 22.99
CA GLN A 588 -22.58 3.63 23.80
C GLN A 588 -21.70 2.52 23.26
N ALA A 589 -21.75 2.30 21.94
CA ALA A 589 -20.85 1.33 21.26
C ALA A 589 -19.38 1.65 21.48
N LEU A 590 -18.98 2.93 21.38
CA LEU A 590 -17.61 3.39 21.59
C LEU A 590 -17.10 3.08 22.99
N VAL A 591 -17.91 3.36 24.02
CA VAL A 591 -17.57 3.12 25.42
C VAL A 591 -17.43 1.63 25.72
N HIS A 592 -18.44 0.84 25.32
CA HIS A 592 -18.41 -0.60 25.51
C HIS A 592 -17.29 -1.29 24.74
N ARG A 593 -16.96 -0.82 23.53
CA ARG A 593 -15.78 -1.27 22.80
C ARG A 593 -14.47 -1.03 23.57
N ALA A 594 -14.31 0.15 24.14
CA ALA A 594 -13.12 0.47 24.92
C ALA A 594 -12.98 -0.43 26.16
N LEU A 595 -14.09 -0.65 26.91
CA LEU A 595 -14.10 -1.55 28.05
C LEU A 595 -13.87 -3.01 27.64
N MET A 596 -14.46 -3.48 26.55
CA MET A 596 -14.16 -4.81 25.98
C MET A 596 -12.65 -4.99 25.78
N GLN A 597 -11.99 -3.98 25.20
CA GLN A 597 -10.56 -4.00 24.92
C GLN A 597 -9.73 -4.04 26.21
N PHE A 598 -9.98 -3.14 27.17
CA PHE A 598 -9.23 -3.10 28.42
C PHE A 598 -9.41 -4.39 29.23
N TYR A 599 -10.63 -4.86 29.39
CA TYR A 599 -10.88 -6.12 30.09
C TYR A 599 -10.37 -7.34 29.32
N GLY A 600 -10.37 -7.29 28.00
CA GLY A 600 -9.78 -8.33 27.14
C GLY A 600 -8.28 -8.47 27.33
N TRP A 601 -7.56 -7.38 27.60
CA TRP A 601 -6.12 -7.41 27.89
C TRP A 601 -5.77 -7.80 29.32
N THR A 602 -6.61 -7.47 30.28
CA THR A 602 -6.26 -7.48 31.70
C THR A 602 -7.16 -8.36 32.56
N GLY A 603 -8.28 -8.86 32.03
CA GLY A 603 -9.29 -9.61 32.75
C GLY A 603 -10.23 -8.77 33.62
N PRO A 604 -11.31 -9.35 34.13
CA PRO A 604 -11.85 -10.69 33.83
C PRO A 604 -12.50 -10.79 32.44
N ALA A 605 -12.36 -11.95 31.78
CA ALA A 605 -12.84 -12.13 30.42
C ALA A 605 -14.37 -12.15 30.26
N ASP A 606 -15.12 -12.59 31.28
CA ASP A 606 -16.57 -12.55 31.28
C ASP A 606 -17.11 -11.12 31.24
N VAL A 607 -16.42 -10.18 31.90
CA VAL A 607 -16.71 -8.74 31.82
C VAL A 607 -16.43 -8.24 30.42
N ALA A 608 -15.28 -8.62 29.84
CA ALA A 608 -14.93 -8.26 28.46
C ALA A 608 -16.00 -8.75 27.46
N ARG A 609 -16.47 -10.00 27.59
CA ARG A 609 -17.53 -10.54 26.71
C ARG A 609 -18.84 -9.78 26.84
N ARG A 610 -19.27 -9.44 28.08
CA ARG A 610 -20.49 -8.62 28.28
C ARG A 610 -20.40 -7.28 27.57
N HIS A 611 -19.26 -6.58 27.71
CA HIS A 611 -19.05 -5.32 27.01
C HIS A 611 -18.93 -5.50 25.50
N GLY A 612 -18.35 -6.60 25.01
CA GLY A 612 -18.30 -6.94 23.59
C GLY A 612 -19.70 -7.15 22.98
N ALA A 613 -20.55 -7.90 23.67
CA ALA A 613 -21.94 -8.11 23.26
C ALA A 613 -22.73 -6.77 23.25
N ALA A 614 -22.57 -5.95 24.28
CA ALA A 614 -23.18 -4.61 24.33
C ALA A 614 -22.66 -3.69 23.21
N ALA A 615 -21.35 -3.69 22.98
CA ALA A 615 -20.76 -2.91 21.87
C ALA A 615 -21.35 -3.32 20.52
N LEU A 616 -21.51 -4.62 20.27
CA LEU A 616 -22.10 -5.14 19.02
C LEU A 616 -23.57 -4.74 18.90
N ALA A 617 -24.34 -4.85 19.96
CA ALA A 617 -25.75 -4.47 19.96
C ALA A 617 -25.95 -2.98 19.65
N HIS A 618 -25.19 -2.11 20.33
CA HIS A 618 -25.24 -0.66 20.10
C HIS A 618 -24.68 -0.25 18.74
N ALA A 619 -23.59 -0.88 18.26
CA ALA A 619 -23.04 -0.64 16.94
C ALA A 619 -24.06 -1.02 15.84
N THR A 620 -24.78 -2.13 16.04
CA THR A 620 -25.84 -2.56 15.13
C THR A 620 -27.02 -1.56 15.14
N ALA A 621 -27.41 -1.08 16.31
CA ALA A 621 -28.48 -0.08 16.44
C ALA A 621 -28.12 1.26 15.82
N SER A 622 -26.84 1.68 15.88
CA SER A 622 -26.35 2.92 15.25
C SER A 622 -26.16 2.77 13.73
N GLY A 623 -26.06 1.55 13.21
CA GLY A 623 -25.67 1.29 11.81
C GLY A 623 -24.20 1.54 11.50
N ASP A 624 -23.35 1.78 12.52
CA ASP A 624 -21.92 2.05 12.34
C ASP A 624 -21.16 0.73 12.07
N ARG A 625 -20.88 0.47 10.81
CA ARG A 625 -20.20 -0.74 10.35
C ARG A 625 -18.78 -0.89 10.87
N ALA A 626 -18.08 0.23 11.11
CA ALA A 626 -16.73 0.18 11.66
C ALA A 626 -16.74 -0.25 13.13
N LEU A 627 -17.68 0.26 13.92
CA LEU A 627 -17.89 -0.20 15.30
C LEU A 627 -18.37 -1.65 15.36
N MET A 628 -19.23 -2.08 14.42
CA MET A 628 -19.63 -3.49 14.30
C MET A 628 -18.41 -4.38 14.01
N TRP A 629 -17.52 -3.98 13.11
CA TRP A 629 -16.29 -4.70 12.82
C TRP A 629 -15.42 -4.85 14.08
N TRP A 630 -15.19 -3.76 14.81
CA TRP A 630 -14.42 -3.79 16.06
C TRP A 630 -15.00 -4.71 17.12
N ALA A 631 -16.33 -4.74 17.24
CA ALA A 631 -17.01 -5.62 18.18
C ALA A 631 -16.85 -7.10 17.78
N HIS A 632 -17.02 -7.44 16.50
CA HIS A 632 -16.82 -8.80 16.00
C HIS A 632 -15.35 -9.23 16.13
N TRP A 633 -14.40 -8.35 15.81
CA TRP A 633 -12.97 -8.60 15.94
C TRP A 633 -12.60 -8.92 17.40
N GLY A 634 -13.02 -8.09 18.34
CA GLY A 634 -12.73 -8.29 19.76
C GLY A 634 -13.38 -9.53 20.35
N LEU A 635 -14.65 -9.82 19.95
CA LEU A 635 -15.34 -11.05 20.38
C LEU A 635 -14.66 -12.31 19.81
N ALA A 636 -14.15 -12.28 18.58
CA ALA A 636 -13.40 -13.40 18.02
C ALA A 636 -12.14 -13.72 18.86
N VAL A 637 -11.42 -12.70 19.30
CA VAL A 637 -10.26 -12.88 20.20
C VAL A 637 -10.68 -13.51 21.54
N LEU A 638 -11.71 -12.94 22.17
CA LEU A 638 -12.17 -13.41 23.49
C LEU A 638 -12.71 -14.84 23.46
N GLU A 639 -13.43 -15.21 22.42
CA GLU A 639 -13.95 -16.58 22.25
C GLU A 639 -12.84 -17.57 21.89
N GLY A 640 -11.79 -17.13 21.18
CA GLY A 640 -10.58 -17.92 20.94
C GLY A 640 -9.85 -18.30 22.22
N LEU A 641 -9.77 -17.40 23.20
CA LEU A 641 -9.21 -17.68 24.51
C LEU A 641 -10.00 -18.78 25.25
N GLY A 642 -11.33 -18.81 25.05
CA GLY A 642 -12.23 -19.84 25.60
C GLY A 642 -12.23 -21.17 24.84
N GLY A 643 -11.62 -21.25 23.66
CA GLY A 643 -11.60 -22.42 22.81
C GLY A 643 -12.93 -22.68 22.05
N ASN A 644 -13.74 -21.64 21.83
CA ASN A 644 -15.07 -21.72 21.18
C ASN A 644 -14.95 -21.55 19.66
N SER A 645 -14.35 -22.52 18.96
CA SER A 645 -13.99 -22.45 17.54
C SER A 645 -15.12 -22.02 16.61
N ASP A 646 -16.34 -22.58 16.80
CA ASP A 646 -17.49 -22.25 15.94
C ASP A 646 -17.90 -20.78 16.07
N VAL A 647 -17.84 -20.24 17.28
CA VAL A 647 -18.17 -18.85 17.58
C VAL A 647 -17.09 -17.92 17.03
N VAL A 648 -15.82 -18.31 17.16
CA VAL A 648 -14.69 -17.60 16.53
C VAL A 648 -14.89 -17.51 15.02
N ALA A 649 -15.14 -18.64 14.35
CA ALA A 649 -15.36 -18.68 12.91
C ALA A 649 -16.56 -17.82 12.47
N MET A 650 -17.62 -17.78 13.28
CA MET A 650 -18.78 -16.90 13.02
C MET A 650 -18.36 -15.42 13.06
N HIS A 651 -17.71 -14.98 14.12
CA HIS A 651 -17.29 -13.59 14.27
C HIS A 651 -16.24 -13.18 13.21
N GLN A 652 -15.32 -14.07 12.88
CA GLN A 652 -14.34 -13.84 11.82
C GLN A 652 -15.01 -13.62 10.45
N ARG A 653 -15.99 -14.45 10.07
CA ARG A 653 -16.74 -14.27 8.81
C ARG A 653 -17.45 -12.92 8.75
N HIS A 654 -18.07 -12.47 9.86
CA HIS A 654 -18.70 -11.16 9.91
C HIS A 654 -17.68 -10.03 9.81
N ALA A 655 -16.54 -10.13 10.51
CA ALA A 655 -15.47 -9.16 10.41
C ALA A 655 -14.87 -9.09 9.00
N GLU A 656 -14.63 -10.25 8.34
CA GLU A 656 -14.18 -10.31 6.95
C GLU A 656 -15.18 -9.67 5.98
N HIS A 657 -16.47 -9.91 6.19
CA HIS A 657 -17.52 -9.31 5.36
C HIS A 657 -17.53 -7.79 5.52
N LEU A 658 -17.56 -7.29 6.76
CA LEU A 658 -17.55 -5.85 7.05
C LEU A 658 -16.28 -5.17 6.55
N ALA A 659 -15.10 -5.78 6.72
CA ALA A 659 -13.84 -5.23 6.22
C ALA A 659 -13.84 -5.09 4.69
N ARG A 660 -14.45 -6.05 3.98
CA ARG A 660 -14.64 -5.98 2.52
C ARG A 660 -15.67 -4.92 2.13
N GLU A 661 -16.82 -4.84 2.80
CA GLU A 661 -17.84 -3.82 2.54
C GLU A 661 -17.33 -2.39 2.78
N LEU A 662 -16.50 -2.20 3.81
CA LEU A 662 -15.88 -0.92 4.13
C LEU A 662 -14.71 -0.58 3.20
N TYR A 663 -14.30 -1.50 2.34
CA TYR A 663 -13.12 -1.35 1.46
C TYR A 663 -11.89 -0.85 2.21
N SER A 664 -11.73 -1.22 3.48
CA SER A 664 -10.61 -0.83 4.33
C SER A 664 -9.52 -1.90 4.31
N PRO A 665 -8.37 -1.63 3.67
CA PRO A 665 -7.26 -2.57 3.67
C PRO A 665 -6.71 -2.82 5.08
N LEU A 666 -6.72 -1.80 5.95
CA LEU A 666 -6.29 -1.96 7.34
C LEU A 666 -7.15 -2.98 8.09
N LEU A 667 -8.49 -2.87 7.99
CA LEU A 667 -9.39 -3.83 8.62
C LEU A 667 -9.26 -5.23 8.04
N GLN A 668 -8.99 -5.35 6.74
CA GLN A 668 -8.74 -6.64 6.09
C GLN A 668 -7.47 -7.30 6.64
N VAL A 669 -6.38 -6.54 6.81
CA VAL A 669 -5.12 -7.04 7.37
C VAL A 669 -5.28 -7.44 8.85
N GLN A 670 -5.97 -6.62 9.65
CA GLN A 670 -6.26 -6.94 11.06
C GLN A 670 -7.17 -8.17 11.20
N THR A 671 -8.12 -8.36 10.30
CA THR A 671 -8.95 -9.57 10.29
C THR A 671 -8.13 -10.81 9.91
N ALA A 672 -7.23 -10.67 8.93
CA ALA A 672 -6.34 -11.76 8.51
C ALA A 672 -5.37 -12.17 9.63
N GLU A 673 -4.89 -11.23 10.43
CA GLU A 673 -4.00 -11.49 11.57
C GLU A 673 -4.62 -12.50 12.54
N ILE A 674 -5.83 -12.22 13.03
CA ILE A 674 -6.52 -13.13 13.96
C ILE A 674 -6.87 -14.47 13.31
N ALA A 675 -7.26 -14.44 12.03
CA ALA A 675 -7.54 -15.68 11.31
C ALA A 675 -6.30 -16.57 11.17
N ILE A 676 -5.10 -15.96 10.96
CA ILE A 676 -3.83 -16.69 10.89
C ILE A 676 -3.45 -17.23 12.28
N GLU A 677 -3.56 -16.40 13.32
CA GLU A 677 -3.31 -16.82 14.70
C GLU A 677 -4.17 -18.04 15.06
N PHE A 678 -5.47 -17.96 14.85
CA PHE A 678 -6.41 -19.02 15.15
C PHE A 678 -6.16 -20.28 14.31
N ALA A 679 -6.03 -20.15 13.00
CA ALA A 679 -5.74 -21.25 12.08
C ALA A 679 -4.41 -21.95 12.42
N SER A 680 -3.41 -21.22 12.89
CA SER A 680 -2.15 -21.79 13.37
C SER A 680 -2.37 -22.70 14.60
N GLY A 681 -3.24 -22.30 15.51
CA GLY A 681 -3.58 -23.05 16.73
C GLY A 681 -4.38 -24.33 16.45
N VAL A 682 -5.42 -24.22 15.61
CA VAL A 682 -6.30 -25.37 15.29
C VAL A 682 -5.68 -26.32 14.26
N GLY A 683 -4.51 -25.99 13.71
CA GLY A 683 -3.78 -26.88 12.81
C GLY A 683 -4.12 -26.70 11.32
N GLU A 684 -4.76 -25.60 10.93
CA GLU A 684 -5.07 -25.27 9.53
C GLU A 684 -3.90 -24.51 8.89
N TRP A 685 -2.69 -25.05 9.00
CA TRP A 685 -1.44 -24.35 8.64
C TRP A 685 -1.34 -23.97 7.17
N ALA A 686 -1.88 -24.81 6.27
CA ALA A 686 -1.88 -24.51 4.83
C ALA A 686 -2.74 -23.27 4.53
N GLU A 687 -3.90 -23.14 5.16
CA GLU A 687 -4.77 -21.98 5.02
C GLU A 687 -4.16 -20.75 5.67
N ALA A 688 -3.58 -20.90 6.87
CA ALA A 688 -2.88 -19.80 7.55
C ALA A 688 -1.76 -19.22 6.70
N LEU A 689 -0.91 -20.06 6.10
CA LEU A 689 0.16 -19.62 5.20
C LEU A 689 -0.37 -18.98 3.92
N ALA A 690 -1.41 -19.53 3.30
CA ALA A 690 -2.04 -18.90 2.13
C ALA A 690 -2.69 -17.55 2.44
N ARG A 691 -3.23 -17.36 3.65
CA ARG A 691 -3.70 -16.06 4.13
C ARG A 691 -2.53 -15.10 4.38
N ALA A 692 -1.44 -15.57 4.98
CA ALA A 692 -0.23 -14.80 5.24
C ALA A 692 0.42 -14.28 3.95
N ASP A 693 0.50 -15.11 2.91
CA ASP A 693 1.04 -14.73 1.60
C ASP A 693 0.29 -13.55 0.96
N ARG A 694 -1.00 -13.41 1.24
CA ARG A 694 -1.82 -12.27 0.79
C ARG A 694 -1.74 -11.07 1.76
N ALA A 695 -1.77 -11.33 3.06
CA ALA A 695 -1.87 -10.28 4.07
C ALA A 695 -0.55 -9.57 4.34
N ILE A 696 0.59 -10.27 4.33
CA ILE A 696 1.91 -9.70 4.60
C ILE A 696 2.30 -8.61 3.59
N PRO A 697 2.20 -8.82 2.27
CA PRO A 697 2.47 -7.74 1.30
C PRO A 697 1.58 -6.50 1.52
N MET A 698 0.30 -6.72 1.80
CA MET A 698 -0.64 -5.64 2.11
C MET A 698 -0.23 -4.90 3.39
N ALA A 699 0.07 -5.63 4.47
CA ALA A 699 0.50 -5.03 5.74
C ALA A 699 1.79 -4.23 5.60
N ARG A 700 2.77 -4.71 4.82
CA ARG A 700 3.99 -3.94 4.51
C ARG A 700 3.70 -2.62 3.82
N ALA A 701 2.66 -2.57 3.00
CA ALA A 701 2.29 -1.37 2.26
C ALA A 701 1.54 -0.34 3.11
N ILE A 702 0.65 -0.79 4.00
CA ILE A 702 -0.33 0.09 4.65
C ILE A 702 -0.21 0.20 6.16
N ALA A 703 0.31 -0.84 6.83
CA ALA A 703 0.37 -0.93 8.30
C ALA A 703 1.68 -1.56 8.79
N PRO A 704 2.86 -1.09 8.30
CA PRO A 704 4.13 -1.74 8.56
C PRO A 704 4.48 -1.78 10.06
N ASN A 705 4.15 -0.74 10.81
CA ASN A 705 4.54 -0.61 12.22
C ASN A 705 3.49 -1.14 13.20
N THR A 706 2.26 -1.41 12.76
CA THR A 706 1.16 -1.77 13.68
C THR A 706 0.75 -3.23 13.58
N VAL A 707 0.48 -3.74 12.38
CA VAL A 707 -0.07 -5.10 12.17
C VAL A 707 0.98 -6.07 11.63
N LEU A 708 1.90 -5.59 10.79
CA LEU A 708 2.90 -6.45 10.15
C LEU A 708 3.72 -7.28 11.14
N PRO A 709 4.27 -6.74 12.25
CA PRO A 709 5.06 -7.54 13.19
C PRO A 709 4.31 -8.75 13.71
N ARG A 710 3.01 -8.60 13.99
CA ARG A 710 2.14 -9.67 14.49
C ARG A 710 1.92 -10.77 13.45
N LEU A 711 1.62 -10.39 12.21
CA LEU A 711 1.50 -11.35 11.09
C LEU A 711 2.79 -12.16 10.89
N LEU A 712 3.94 -11.50 10.97
CA LEU A 712 5.24 -12.14 10.81
C LEU A 712 5.50 -13.16 11.92
N VAL A 713 5.20 -12.81 13.18
CA VAL A 713 5.40 -13.71 14.33
C VAL A 713 4.48 -14.93 14.23
N TRP A 714 3.17 -14.76 13.96
CA TRP A 714 2.25 -15.88 13.81
C TRP A 714 2.61 -16.80 12.66
N THR A 715 3.06 -16.23 11.54
CA THR A 715 3.53 -17.00 10.39
C THR A 715 4.83 -17.76 10.71
N ALA A 716 5.75 -17.13 11.44
CA ALA A 716 7.01 -17.74 11.85
C ALA A 716 6.80 -18.98 12.73
N PHE A 717 5.81 -19.01 13.62
CA PHE A 717 5.51 -20.18 14.44
C PHE A 717 5.18 -21.42 13.60
N ILE A 718 4.46 -21.25 12.48
CA ILE A 718 4.17 -22.35 11.55
C ILE A 718 5.44 -22.85 10.88
N HIS A 719 6.30 -21.96 10.38
CA HIS A 719 7.57 -22.32 9.75
C HIS A 719 8.52 -23.04 10.72
N ILE A 720 8.61 -22.57 11.98
CA ILE A 720 9.38 -23.23 13.03
C ILE A 720 8.89 -24.65 13.29
N ALA A 721 7.57 -24.83 13.43
CA ALA A 721 6.96 -26.15 13.67
C ALA A 721 7.16 -27.12 12.47
N ARG A 722 7.26 -26.59 11.25
CA ARG A 722 7.57 -27.33 10.02
C ARG A 722 9.05 -27.61 9.79
N ASP A 723 9.94 -27.18 10.71
CA ASP A 723 11.39 -27.31 10.60
C ASP A 723 12.04 -26.38 9.55
N GLU A 724 11.33 -25.35 9.14
CA GLU A 724 11.78 -24.32 8.19
C GLU A 724 12.43 -23.15 8.96
N PHE A 725 13.39 -23.44 9.84
CA PHE A 725 14.04 -22.49 10.76
C PHE A 725 14.61 -21.24 10.10
N PRO A 726 15.31 -21.31 8.93
CA PRO A 726 15.84 -20.10 8.29
C PRO A 726 14.71 -19.10 7.93
N ARG A 727 13.59 -19.61 7.41
CA ARG A 727 12.45 -18.78 7.05
C ARG A 727 11.75 -18.20 8.28
N GLY A 728 11.57 -19.03 9.31
CA GLY A 728 11.02 -18.57 10.59
C GLY A 728 11.87 -17.46 11.22
N HIS A 729 13.20 -17.61 11.21
CA HIS A 729 14.13 -16.60 11.75
C HIS A 729 14.10 -15.30 10.96
N GLU A 730 14.08 -15.35 9.63
CA GLU A 730 13.98 -14.17 8.76
C GLU A 730 12.73 -13.32 9.11
N LEU A 731 11.58 -13.97 9.25
CA LEU A 731 10.33 -13.30 9.62
C LEU A 731 10.38 -12.68 11.02
N LEU A 732 10.99 -13.39 11.99
CA LEU A 732 11.13 -12.88 13.35
C LEU A 732 12.11 -11.72 13.43
N GLU A 733 13.20 -11.76 12.67
CA GLU A 733 14.18 -10.66 12.62
C GLU A 733 13.55 -9.39 12.02
N GLU A 734 12.76 -9.53 10.95
CA GLU A 734 11.96 -8.43 10.40
C GLU A 734 10.97 -7.87 11.45
N ALA A 735 10.25 -8.75 12.15
CA ALA A 735 9.33 -8.33 13.21
C ALA A 735 10.04 -7.62 14.37
N TRP A 736 11.21 -8.11 14.77
CA TRP A 736 12.04 -7.51 15.82
C TRP A 736 12.47 -6.09 15.50
N GLN A 737 12.96 -5.87 14.27
CA GLN A 737 13.41 -4.56 13.81
C GLN A 737 12.26 -3.56 13.73
N ILE A 738 11.14 -3.97 13.14
CA ILE A 738 9.96 -3.10 12.98
C ILE A 738 9.34 -2.74 14.33
N SER A 739 9.26 -3.70 15.27
CA SER A 739 8.68 -3.47 16.61
C SER A 739 9.55 -2.61 17.50
N ARG A 740 10.80 -2.36 17.13
CA ARG A 740 11.78 -1.62 17.95
C ARG A 740 11.87 -2.18 19.37
N ALA A 741 11.80 -3.51 19.51
CA ALA A 741 11.68 -4.22 20.79
C ALA A 741 12.76 -3.84 21.80
N HIS A 742 13.97 -3.64 21.34
CA HIS A 742 15.10 -3.22 22.15
C HIS A 742 14.94 -1.77 22.70
N GLU A 743 14.33 -0.86 21.93
CA GLU A 743 14.06 0.52 22.38
C GLU A 743 12.96 0.55 23.46
N VAL A 744 11.94 -0.33 23.32
CA VAL A 744 10.91 -0.51 24.36
C VAL A 744 11.53 -1.03 25.66
N GLU A 745 12.42 -2.02 25.60
CA GLU A 745 13.18 -2.49 26.77
C GLU A 745 14.01 -1.37 27.41
N GLN A 746 14.69 -0.57 26.61
CA GLN A 746 15.52 0.52 27.09
C GLN A 746 14.65 1.60 27.74
N ALA A 747 13.54 1.98 27.12
CA ALA A 747 12.59 2.94 27.69
C ALA A 747 12.08 2.46 29.06
N LEU A 748 11.74 1.18 29.19
CA LEU A 748 11.29 0.59 30.45
C LEU A 748 12.38 0.65 31.54
N ARG A 749 13.63 0.33 31.20
CA ARG A 749 14.76 0.43 32.16
C ARG A 749 15.04 1.86 32.60
N GLU A 750 14.80 2.82 31.73
CA GLU A 750 14.98 4.26 32.01
C GLU A 750 13.74 4.91 32.64
N GLY A 751 12.68 4.16 32.91
CA GLY A 751 11.41 4.65 33.45
C GLY A 751 10.65 5.59 32.52
N ARG A 752 10.91 5.50 31.18
CA ARG A 752 10.20 6.25 30.17
C ARG A 752 9.03 5.41 29.61
N SER A 753 7.97 6.07 29.19
CA SER A 753 6.84 5.42 28.53
C SER A 753 7.11 5.31 27.02
N PRO A 754 7.18 4.10 26.44
CA PRO A 754 7.17 3.92 25.00
C PRO A 754 5.77 4.17 24.44
N ASP A 755 5.64 4.20 23.09
CA ASP A 755 4.34 4.21 22.44
C ASP A 755 3.59 2.89 22.68
N ALA A 756 2.28 2.95 22.93
CA ALA A 756 1.45 1.78 23.21
C ALA A 756 1.44 0.74 22.07
N GLY A 757 1.52 1.19 20.80
CA GLY A 757 1.64 0.30 19.65
C GLY A 757 2.97 -0.47 19.63
N GLU A 758 4.06 0.15 20.04
CA GLU A 758 5.39 -0.46 20.12
C GLU A 758 5.45 -1.52 21.22
N VAL A 759 4.85 -1.25 22.39
CA VAL A 759 4.80 -2.20 23.52
C VAL A 759 4.19 -3.54 23.10
N HIS A 760 3.04 -3.51 22.46
CA HIS A 760 2.32 -4.71 22.02
C HIS A 760 3.16 -5.55 21.05
N ASN A 761 3.72 -4.90 20.04
CA ASN A 761 4.56 -5.56 19.04
C ASN A 761 5.88 -6.07 19.65
N ALA A 762 6.45 -5.33 20.62
CA ALA A 762 7.65 -5.74 21.31
C ALA A 762 7.44 -7.02 22.13
N ILE A 763 6.32 -7.14 22.87
CA ILE A 763 5.97 -8.37 23.60
C ILE A 763 5.92 -9.56 22.63
N LEU A 764 5.26 -9.41 21.48
CA LEU A 764 5.15 -10.48 20.49
C LEU A 764 6.47 -10.81 19.83
N ALA A 765 7.31 -9.84 19.53
CA ALA A 765 8.65 -10.08 18.97
C ALA A 765 9.52 -10.88 19.96
N HIS A 766 9.49 -10.55 21.28
CA HIS A 766 10.14 -11.35 22.31
C HIS A 766 9.58 -12.77 22.37
N THR A 767 8.28 -12.91 22.28
CA THR A 767 7.60 -14.21 22.27
C THR A 767 8.05 -15.07 21.09
N GLY A 768 8.13 -14.48 19.90
CA GLY A 768 8.61 -15.16 18.69
C GLY A 768 10.06 -15.64 18.82
N MET A 769 10.96 -14.76 19.27
CA MET A 769 12.36 -15.09 19.50
C MET A 769 12.53 -16.15 20.59
N ALA A 770 11.76 -16.07 21.68
CA ALA A 770 11.79 -17.08 22.74
C ALA A 770 11.35 -18.46 22.22
N ALA A 771 10.29 -18.51 21.43
CA ALA A 771 9.81 -19.75 20.80
C ALA A 771 10.82 -20.35 19.81
N TYR A 772 11.47 -19.50 19.03
CA TYR A 772 12.52 -19.92 18.10
C TYR A 772 13.70 -20.59 18.84
N TRP A 773 14.23 -19.93 19.86
CA TRP A 773 15.35 -20.46 20.64
C TRP A 773 14.96 -21.72 21.42
N LEU A 774 13.71 -21.81 21.91
CA LEU A 774 13.19 -23.02 22.54
C LEU A 774 13.21 -24.21 21.56
N ALA A 775 12.71 -24.01 20.34
CA ALA A 775 12.69 -25.05 19.29
C ALA A 775 14.09 -25.45 18.82
N MET A 776 15.06 -24.52 18.86
CA MET A 776 16.48 -24.79 18.57
C MET A 776 17.22 -25.53 19.70
N GLY A 777 16.58 -25.74 20.86
CA GLY A 777 17.22 -26.33 22.03
C GLY A 777 18.14 -25.39 22.82
N GLU A 778 18.11 -24.11 22.54
CA GLU A 778 18.90 -23.06 23.22
C GLU A 778 18.09 -22.51 24.41
N TRP A 779 17.83 -23.36 25.38
CA TRP A 779 16.84 -23.13 26.45
C TRP A 779 17.14 -21.89 27.31
N ARG A 780 18.43 -21.59 27.55
CA ARG A 780 18.85 -20.39 28.31
C ARG A 780 18.45 -19.09 27.57
N ARG A 781 18.68 -19.06 26.25
CA ARG A 781 18.27 -17.92 25.42
C ARG A 781 16.74 -17.78 25.35
N ALA A 782 16.03 -18.92 25.21
CA ALA A 782 14.57 -18.92 25.24
C ALA A 782 14.03 -18.32 26.54
N LEU A 783 14.62 -18.71 27.69
CA LEU A 783 14.26 -18.17 29.00
C LEU A 783 14.53 -16.67 29.09
N GLU A 784 15.70 -16.19 28.63
CA GLU A 784 16.07 -14.77 28.64
C GLU A 784 15.10 -13.91 27.83
N PHE A 785 14.80 -14.30 26.57
CA PHE A 785 13.84 -13.58 25.73
C PHE A 785 12.43 -13.62 26.33
N GLY A 786 12.01 -14.78 26.84
CA GLY A 786 10.71 -14.95 27.50
C GLY A 786 10.54 -14.03 28.71
N GLN A 787 11.55 -13.97 29.59
CA GLN A 787 11.53 -13.12 30.79
C GLN A 787 11.53 -11.63 30.44
N ARG A 788 12.26 -11.20 29.42
CA ARG A 788 12.25 -9.81 28.94
C ARG A 788 10.87 -9.42 28.42
N GLY A 789 10.26 -10.27 27.56
CA GLY A 789 8.89 -10.07 27.09
C GLY A 789 7.87 -10.03 28.22
N LEU A 790 8.01 -10.91 29.21
CA LEU A 790 7.14 -10.96 30.39
C LEU A 790 7.27 -9.68 31.25
N ALA A 791 8.49 -9.16 31.44
CA ALA A 791 8.71 -7.92 32.16
C ALA A 791 8.01 -6.72 31.51
N ILE A 792 7.99 -6.65 30.15
CA ILE A 792 7.25 -5.64 29.40
C ILE A 792 5.73 -5.86 29.59
N ALA A 793 5.24 -7.09 29.46
CA ALA A 793 3.82 -7.41 29.65
C ALA A 793 3.33 -7.02 31.04
N ASP A 794 4.12 -7.29 32.07
CA ASP A 794 3.82 -6.95 33.47
C ASP A 794 3.77 -5.44 33.70
N ALA A 795 4.75 -4.71 33.19
CA ALA A 795 4.83 -3.27 33.33
C ALA A 795 3.61 -2.52 32.77
N PHE A 796 3.02 -3.09 31.71
CA PHE A 796 1.86 -2.49 31.04
C PHE A 796 0.54 -3.25 31.24
N GLY A 797 0.53 -4.27 32.12
CA GLY A 797 -0.68 -5.00 32.51
C GLY A 797 -1.30 -5.89 31.41
N TYR A 798 -0.53 -6.33 30.44
CA TYR A 798 -0.97 -7.21 29.38
C TYR A 798 -1.00 -8.69 29.80
N VAL A 799 -1.97 -9.06 30.63
CA VAL A 799 -2.11 -10.44 31.15
C VAL A 799 -2.28 -11.45 30.02
N VAL A 800 -3.09 -11.12 29.00
CA VAL A 800 -3.39 -12.05 27.88
C VAL A 800 -2.12 -12.50 27.15
N TRP A 801 -1.17 -11.63 26.92
CA TRP A 801 0.08 -11.98 26.24
C TRP A 801 1.03 -12.79 27.10
N ALA A 802 1.01 -12.55 28.41
CA ALA A 802 1.77 -13.37 29.37
C ALA A 802 1.30 -14.83 29.34
N ILE A 803 0.00 -15.06 29.43
CA ILE A 803 -0.56 -16.43 29.55
C ILE A 803 -0.62 -17.19 28.21
N HIS A 804 -0.77 -16.49 27.09
CA HIS A 804 -0.99 -17.15 25.81
C HIS A 804 0.26 -17.88 25.30
N ARG A 805 1.45 -17.28 25.47
CA ARG A 805 2.70 -17.87 24.95
C ARG A 805 3.90 -17.71 25.86
N LEU A 806 4.10 -16.56 26.52
CA LEU A 806 5.32 -16.28 27.29
C LEU A 806 5.52 -17.21 28.47
N LEU A 807 4.53 -17.33 29.35
CA LEU A 807 4.61 -18.23 30.50
C LEU A 807 4.79 -19.70 30.10
N PRO A 808 4.06 -20.25 29.12
CA PRO A 808 4.34 -21.60 28.61
C PRO A 808 5.77 -21.80 28.15
N ILE A 809 6.36 -20.85 27.40
CA ILE A 809 7.75 -20.94 26.91
C ILE A 809 8.75 -20.86 28.07
N ILE A 810 8.56 -19.94 29.00
CA ILE A 810 9.40 -19.80 30.21
C ILE A 810 9.40 -21.08 31.04
N ILE A 811 8.21 -21.67 31.26
CA ILE A 811 8.01 -22.88 32.01
C ILE A 811 8.71 -24.08 31.30
N GLU A 812 8.50 -24.22 29.99
CA GLU A 812 9.14 -25.28 29.21
C GLU A 812 10.65 -25.17 29.21
N ALA A 813 11.21 -23.97 29.03
CA ALA A 813 12.64 -23.71 29.15
C ALA A 813 13.16 -24.01 30.56
N GLY A 814 12.41 -23.64 31.61
CA GLY A 814 12.74 -23.92 33.00
C GLY A 814 12.76 -25.42 33.31
N LEU A 815 11.85 -26.20 32.75
CA LEU A 815 11.86 -27.66 32.88
C LEU A 815 13.12 -28.28 32.28
N TRP A 816 13.52 -27.87 31.10
CA TRP A 816 14.74 -28.33 30.45
C TRP A 816 16.03 -27.92 31.19
N LEU A 817 16.01 -26.73 31.81
CA LEU A 817 17.11 -26.22 32.64
C LEU A 817 17.09 -26.75 34.07
N GLN A 818 16.06 -27.51 34.46
CA GLN A 818 15.82 -28.04 35.81
C GLN A 818 15.69 -26.93 36.89
N GLU A 819 15.16 -25.75 36.48
CA GLU A 819 14.89 -24.62 37.39
C GLU A 819 13.49 -24.76 38.01
N PHE A 820 13.29 -25.79 38.82
CA PHE A 820 11.98 -26.19 39.33
C PHE A 820 11.27 -25.15 40.22
N ASP A 821 12.01 -24.29 40.89
CA ASP A 821 11.42 -23.17 41.67
C ASP A 821 10.77 -22.14 40.72
N LEU A 822 11.45 -21.84 39.61
CA LEU A 822 10.88 -21.02 38.53
C LEU A 822 9.61 -21.67 37.97
N VAL A 823 9.70 -22.97 37.64
CA VAL A 823 8.57 -23.73 37.06
C VAL A 823 7.37 -23.70 38.01
N ARG A 824 7.54 -23.94 39.30
CA ARG A 824 6.45 -23.86 40.29
C ARG A 824 5.79 -22.50 40.33
N ARG A 825 6.60 -21.45 40.43
CA ARG A 825 6.11 -20.08 40.53
C ARG A 825 5.33 -19.67 39.26
N GLU A 826 5.90 -19.89 38.07
CA GLU A 826 5.29 -19.44 36.84
C GLU A 826 4.10 -20.34 36.44
N SER A 827 4.08 -21.64 36.79
CA SER A 827 2.91 -22.51 36.58
C SER A 827 1.73 -22.10 37.47
N ALA A 828 1.99 -21.73 38.73
CA ALA A 828 0.93 -21.21 39.59
C ALA A 828 0.37 -19.90 39.05
N ARG A 829 1.23 -19.00 38.62
CA ARG A 829 0.86 -17.73 37.97
C ARG A 829 0.04 -17.96 36.71
N LEU A 830 0.50 -18.87 35.82
CA LEU A 830 -0.21 -19.23 34.57
C LEU A 830 -1.63 -19.74 34.89
N ARG A 831 -1.77 -20.58 35.91
CA ARG A 831 -3.07 -21.11 36.35
C ARG A 831 -4.00 -20.00 36.82
N GLU A 832 -3.54 -19.15 37.73
CA GLU A 832 -4.32 -18.06 38.30
C GLU A 832 -4.78 -17.06 37.22
N GLN A 833 -3.85 -16.61 36.39
CA GLN A 833 -4.16 -15.66 35.30
C GLN A 833 -5.05 -16.29 34.22
N SER A 834 -4.86 -17.59 33.92
CA SER A 834 -5.71 -18.29 32.96
C SER A 834 -7.14 -18.49 33.48
N GLN A 835 -7.32 -18.69 34.78
CA GLN A 835 -8.66 -18.71 35.40
C GLN A 835 -9.34 -17.34 35.28
N LEU A 836 -8.63 -16.25 35.56
CA LEU A 836 -9.14 -14.90 35.42
C LEU A 836 -9.56 -14.58 33.98
N MET A 837 -8.77 -15.02 33.02
CA MET A 837 -9.01 -14.79 31.58
C MET A 837 -9.93 -15.85 30.93
N GLY A 838 -10.34 -16.88 31.63
CA GLY A 838 -11.06 -18.01 31.05
C GLY A 838 -10.27 -18.69 29.90
N HIS A 839 -8.94 -18.70 30.01
CA HIS A 839 -8.03 -19.17 28.97
C HIS A 839 -7.76 -20.67 29.12
N ARG A 840 -8.57 -21.49 28.44
CA ARG A 840 -8.51 -22.94 28.57
C ARG A 840 -7.16 -23.54 28.17
N LEU A 841 -6.56 -23.04 27.09
CA LEU A 841 -5.22 -23.47 26.64
C LEU A 841 -4.16 -23.25 27.74
N GLY A 842 -4.17 -22.11 28.41
CA GLY A 842 -3.24 -21.81 29.52
C GLY A 842 -3.45 -22.73 30.73
N LEU A 843 -4.70 -23.09 31.05
CA LEU A 843 -5.00 -24.08 32.09
C LEU A 843 -4.44 -25.44 31.74
N ALA A 844 -4.65 -25.92 30.51
CA ALA A 844 -4.11 -27.20 30.05
C ALA A 844 -2.57 -27.21 30.07
N TRP A 845 -1.92 -26.09 29.73
CA TRP A 845 -0.47 -25.92 29.84
C TRP A 845 0.00 -25.94 31.30
N ALA A 846 -0.69 -25.25 32.22
CA ALA A 846 -0.35 -25.26 33.65
C ALA A 846 -0.47 -26.67 34.23
N ASN A 847 -1.47 -27.46 33.82
CA ASN A 847 -1.63 -28.85 34.23
C ASN A 847 -0.50 -29.74 33.67
N THR A 848 -0.13 -29.54 32.41
CA THR A 848 0.98 -30.25 31.77
C THR A 848 2.31 -29.94 32.48
N ALA A 849 2.57 -28.67 32.76
CA ALA A 849 3.80 -28.23 33.44
C ALA A 849 3.94 -28.86 34.83
N GLU A 850 2.86 -28.87 35.59
CA GLU A 850 2.87 -29.47 36.92
C GLU A 850 3.07 -30.98 36.88
N ALA A 851 2.44 -31.68 35.95
CA ALA A 851 2.64 -33.11 35.77
C ALA A 851 4.09 -33.46 35.39
N LEU A 852 4.73 -32.68 34.50
CA LEU A 852 6.13 -32.83 34.09
C LEU A 852 7.07 -32.52 35.27
N ARG A 853 6.83 -31.47 36.02
CA ARG A 853 7.60 -31.11 37.21
C ARG A 853 7.60 -32.24 38.24
N LEU A 854 6.42 -32.78 38.60
CA LEU A 854 6.29 -33.91 39.51
C LEU A 854 7.07 -35.12 38.99
N ARG A 855 7.10 -35.35 37.69
CA ARG A 855 7.92 -36.41 37.08
C ARG A 855 9.41 -36.23 37.34
N PHE A 856 9.93 -35.02 37.09
CA PHE A 856 11.35 -34.73 37.20
C PHE A 856 11.85 -34.65 38.64
N GLU A 857 11.03 -34.11 39.57
CA GLU A 857 11.36 -34.01 40.99
C GLU A 857 11.08 -35.31 41.78
N GLU A 858 9.95 -35.96 41.61
CA GLU A 858 9.42 -36.95 42.55
C GLU A 858 9.10 -38.34 41.93
N ARG A 859 9.16 -38.48 40.61
CA ARG A 859 8.68 -39.66 39.82
C ARG A 859 7.29 -40.10 40.22
N HIS A 860 6.36 -39.19 40.35
CA HIS A 860 5.02 -39.41 40.85
C HIS A 860 4.17 -40.27 39.92
N PRO A 861 3.47 -41.30 40.44
CA PRO A 861 2.69 -42.22 39.57
C PRO A 861 1.49 -41.59 38.85
N ALA A 862 0.98 -40.43 39.34
CA ALA A 862 -0.11 -39.71 38.71
C ALA A 862 0.33 -38.88 37.47
N THR A 863 1.61 -38.84 37.10
CA THR A 863 2.12 -38.03 35.99
C THR A 863 1.49 -38.41 34.66
N VAL A 864 1.42 -39.73 34.33
CA VAL A 864 0.85 -40.21 33.05
C VAL A 864 -0.63 -39.87 32.94
N PRO A 865 -1.48 -40.22 33.94
CA PRO A 865 -2.89 -39.82 33.88
C PRO A 865 -3.11 -38.31 33.75
N ALA A 866 -2.29 -37.47 34.41
CA ALA A 866 -2.40 -36.05 34.36
C ALA A 866 -2.03 -35.49 32.97
N LEU A 867 -0.96 -36.01 32.32
CA LEU A 867 -0.58 -35.64 30.96
C LEU A 867 -1.63 -36.05 29.94
N LEU A 868 -2.21 -37.27 30.07
CA LEU A 868 -3.26 -37.71 29.18
C LEU A 868 -4.54 -36.86 29.32
N ALA A 869 -4.94 -36.52 30.56
CA ALA A 869 -6.07 -35.62 30.77
C ALA A 869 -5.83 -34.21 30.16
N ALA A 870 -4.62 -33.67 30.28
CA ALA A 870 -4.26 -32.41 29.65
C ALA A 870 -4.26 -32.49 28.10
N ALA A 871 -3.81 -33.62 27.55
CA ALA A 871 -3.86 -33.85 26.11
C ALA A 871 -5.30 -33.96 25.57
N ASP A 872 -6.19 -34.65 26.31
CA ASP A 872 -7.60 -34.77 25.96
C ASP A 872 -8.32 -33.42 26.03
N GLU A 873 -7.96 -32.56 26.99
CA GLU A 873 -8.48 -31.19 27.05
C GLU A 873 -8.02 -30.35 25.86
N LEU A 874 -6.74 -30.46 25.48
CA LEU A 874 -6.20 -29.77 24.32
C LEU A 874 -6.84 -30.24 23.00
N GLU A 875 -7.24 -31.50 22.90
CA GLU A 875 -8.03 -32.00 21.76
C GLU A 875 -9.46 -31.43 21.77
N ALA A 876 -10.08 -31.33 22.96
CA ALA A 876 -11.41 -30.76 23.11
C ALA A 876 -11.53 -29.29 22.78
N ILE A 877 -10.44 -28.53 22.93
CA ILE A 877 -10.32 -27.10 22.53
C ILE A 877 -9.70 -26.87 21.16
N PRO A 878 -9.77 -27.80 20.26
CA PRO A 878 -9.07 -28.19 19.05
C PRO A 878 -7.67 -27.57 18.83
N PHE A 879 -6.74 -27.87 19.74
CA PHE A 879 -5.32 -27.53 19.60
C PHE A 879 -4.47 -28.80 19.34
N PRO A 880 -4.57 -29.41 18.16
CA PRO A 880 -4.06 -30.75 17.88
C PRO A 880 -2.54 -30.85 17.98
N PHE A 881 -1.81 -29.81 17.58
CA PHE A 881 -0.35 -29.79 17.68
C PHE A 881 0.14 -29.90 19.12
N HIS A 882 -0.45 -29.13 20.01
CA HIS A 882 -0.09 -29.11 21.42
C HIS A 882 -0.53 -30.41 22.12
N ALA A 883 -1.71 -30.91 21.80
CA ALA A 883 -2.18 -32.21 22.29
C ALA A 883 -1.22 -33.35 21.94
N ALA A 884 -0.75 -33.38 20.68
CA ALA A 884 0.21 -34.39 20.22
C ALA A 884 1.56 -34.27 20.93
N ARG A 885 2.06 -33.05 21.23
CA ARG A 885 3.28 -32.84 22.02
C ARG A 885 3.11 -33.42 23.44
N VAL A 886 1.98 -33.14 24.10
CA VAL A 886 1.72 -33.65 25.44
C VAL A 886 1.60 -35.19 25.43
N ARG A 887 0.95 -35.78 24.42
CA ARG A 887 0.88 -37.26 24.26
C ARG A 887 2.27 -37.84 24.05
N ARG A 888 3.14 -37.23 23.28
CA ARG A 888 4.53 -37.67 23.12
C ARG A 888 5.27 -37.63 24.46
N ASN A 889 5.11 -36.54 25.26
CA ASN A 889 5.68 -36.45 26.60
C ASN A 889 5.15 -37.57 27.51
N ALA A 890 3.84 -37.87 27.47
CA ALA A 890 3.25 -39.00 28.22
C ALA A 890 3.86 -40.35 27.81
N ALA A 891 4.04 -40.57 26.50
CA ALA A 891 4.69 -41.77 25.98
C ALA A 891 6.13 -41.93 26.47
N GLN A 892 6.90 -40.84 26.54
CA GLN A 892 8.27 -40.85 27.07
C GLN A 892 8.29 -41.25 28.56
N VAL A 893 7.28 -40.79 29.35
CA VAL A 893 7.15 -41.18 30.76
C VAL A 893 6.76 -42.63 30.89
N MET A 894 5.79 -43.11 30.10
CA MET A 894 5.37 -44.50 30.02
C MET A 894 6.55 -45.44 29.72
N LEU A 895 7.39 -45.06 28.78
CA LEU A 895 8.60 -45.83 28.45
C LEU A 895 9.56 -45.93 29.62
N ALA A 896 9.79 -44.85 30.34
CA ALA A 896 10.66 -44.80 31.51
C ALA A 896 10.09 -45.62 32.68
N ASP A 897 8.79 -45.79 32.73
CA ASP A 897 8.06 -46.61 33.73
C ASP A 897 7.82 -48.07 33.27
N GLY A 898 8.26 -48.44 32.04
CA GLY A 898 8.18 -49.83 31.52
C GLY A 898 6.87 -50.14 30.76
N ASP A 899 5.94 -49.20 30.59
CA ASP A 899 4.71 -49.41 29.80
C ASP A 899 5.00 -49.13 28.31
N ALA A 900 5.55 -50.12 27.63
CA ALA A 900 5.88 -50.03 26.22
C ALA A 900 4.63 -50.03 25.32
N ASP A 901 3.53 -50.64 25.71
CA ASP A 901 2.32 -50.73 24.89
C ASP A 901 1.52 -49.44 24.95
N GLY A 902 1.36 -48.84 26.12
CA GLY A 902 0.80 -47.53 26.28
C GLY A 902 1.62 -46.47 25.49
N ALA A 903 2.94 -46.51 25.60
CA ALA A 903 3.80 -45.64 24.86
C ALA A 903 3.66 -45.76 23.32
N ARG A 904 3.55 -47.01 22.81
CA ARG A 904 3.30 -47.26 21.38
C ARG A 904 1.97 -46.65 20.92
N HIS A 905 0.93 -46.74 21.76
CA HIS A 905 -0.38 -46.16 21.44
C HIS A 905 -0.31 -44.65 21.32
N GLU A 906 0.25 -43.97 22.31
CA GLU A 906 0.32 -42.50 22.33
C GLU A 906 1.27 -41.94 21.26
N LEU A 907 2.40 -42.62 20.96
CA LEU A 907 3.32 -42.22 19.89
C LEU A 907 2.65 -42.34 18.51
N ARG A 908 1.76 -43.32 18.26
CA ARG A 908 1.02 -43.36 17.00
C ARG A 908 0.07 -42.17 16.87
N ARG A 909 -0.71 -41.89 17.91
CA ARG A 909 -1.61 -40.72 17.91
C ARG A 909 -0.85 -39.42 17.65
N ALA A 910 0.28 -39.22 18.34
CA ALA A 910 1.13 -38.03 18.13
C ALA A 910 1.73 -37.99 16.71
N HIS A 911 2.24 -39.13 16.22
CA HIS A 911 2.77 -39.25 14.87
C HIS A 911 1.75 -38.88 13.81
N ASP A 912 0.52 -39.38 13.90
CA ASP A 912 -0.51 -39.15 12.89
C ASP A 912 -0.92 -37.65 12.83
N VAL A 913 -0.97 -36.99 13.98
CA VAL A 913 -1.22 -35.55 14.06
C VAL A 913 -0.05 -34.76 13.44
N PHE A 914 1.19 -35.04 13.84
CA PHE A 914 2.37 -34.32 13.31
C PHE A 914 2.55 -34.55 11.80
N ALA A 915 2.27 -35.77 11.31
CA ALA A 915 2.32 -36.07 9.88
C ALA A 915 1.26 -35.29 9.08
N ARG A 916 0.02 -35.21 9.59
CA ARG A 916 -1.06 -34.45 8.98
C ARG A 916 -0.77 -32.94 8.92
N LEU A 917 -0.19 -32.39 9.99
CA LEU A 917 0.17 -30.97 10.07
C LEU A 917 1.44 -30.62 9.28
N GLY A 918 2.26 -31.62 8.91
CA GLY A 918 3.60 -31.39 8.37
C GLY A 918 4.58 -30.85 9.41
N ALA A 919 4.39 -31.16 10.69
CA ALA A 919 5.25 -30.76 11.81
C ALA A 919 6.54 -31.58 11.85
N GLU A 920 7.42 -31.38 10.88
CA GLU A 920 8.60 -32.21 10.63
C GLU A 920 9.60 -32.18 11.80
N HIS A 921 9.67 -31.10 12.55
CA HIS A 921 10.52 -31.01 13.73
C HIS A 921 10.13 -32.07 14.79
N GLU A 922 8.86 -32.09 15.20
CA GLU A 922 8.33 -33.04 16.19
C GLU A 922 8.23 -34.46 15.61
N LEU A 923 7.91 -34.56 14.33
CA LEU A 923 7.77 -35.84 13.62
C LEU A 923 9.07 -36.61 13.56
N ARG A 924 10.23 -35.97 13.40
CA ARG A 924 11.55 -36.61 13.46
C ARG A 924 11.81 -37.27 14.81
N GLY A 925 11.57 -36.53 15.89
CA GLY A 925 11.74 -37.07 17.24
C GLY A 925 10.82 -38.25 17.50
N THR A 926 9.54 -38.12 17.18
CA THR A 926 8.53 -39.17 17.34
C THR A 926 8.90 -40.43 16.56
N ARG A 927 9.33 -40.30 15.30
CA ARG A 927 9.79 -41.42 14.47
C ARG A 927 11.03 -42.13 15.05
N SER A 928 11.93 -41.36 15.67
CA SER A 928 13.10 -41.94 16.35
C SER A 928 12.69 -42.80 17.55
N GLU A 929 11.76 -42.30 18.38
CA GLU A 929 11.19 -43.00 19.52
C GLU A 929 10.43 -44.25 19.09
N MET A 930 9.60 -44.19 18.05
CA MET A 930 8.88 -45.31 17.46
C MET A 930 9.84 -46.43 16.95
N ARG A 931 10.96 -46.03 16.29
CA ARG A 931 11.99 -47.02 15.84
C ARG A 931 12.64 -47.73 17.01
N ALA A 932 12.96 -46.96 18.07
CA ALA A 932 13.54 -47.56 19.30
C ALA A 932 12.63 -48.63 19.92
N LEU A 933 11.31 -48.52 19.74
CA LEU A 933 10.32 -49.50 20.16
C LEU A 933 10.03 -50.60 19.14
N GLY A 934 10.79 -50.70 18.05
CA GLY A 934 10.58 -51.71 17.01
C GLY A 934 9.27 -51.49 16.20
N MET A 935 8.67 -50.31 16.24
CA MET A 935 7.44 -50.05 15.49
C MET A 935 7.70 -49.87 14.00
N ARG A 936 6.85 -50.48 13.16
CA ARG A 936 6.86 -50.18 11.72
C ARG A 936 6.36 -48.73 11.51
N LEU A 937 7.21 -47.90 10.90
CA LEU A 937 6.80 -46.57 10.52
C LEU A 937 5.88 -46.64 9.29
N PRO A 938 4.83 -45.83 9.20
CA PRO A 938 4.12 -45.61 7.95
C PRO A 938 5.10 -45.14 6.86
N ALA A 939 4.94 -45.65 5.63
CA ALA A 939 5.79 -45.27 4.52
C ALA A 939 5.73 -43.73 4.31
N ARG A 940 6.86 -43.08 4.02
CA ARG A 940 6.92 -41.65 3.68
C ARG A 940 5.99 -41.39 2.47
N GLY A 941 4.88 -40.69 2.68
CA GLY A 941 3.92 -40.38 1.61
C GLY A 941 2.48 -40.94 1.82
N ALA A 942 2.17 -41.57 2.97
CA ALA A 942 0.77 -41.86 3.34
C ALA A 942 0.12 -40.58 3.95
N SER A 943 0.12 -39.45 3.25
CA SER A 943 -0.95 -38.48 3.45
C SER A 943 -2.18 -39.08 2.77
N GLU A 944 -3.27 -39.25 3.49
CA GLU A 944 -4.57 -39.63 2.92
C GLU A 944 -4.99 -38.54 1.92
N GLY A 945 -4.50 -38.68 0.67
CA GLY A 945 -5.15 -38.04 -0.45
C GLY A 945 -6.56 -38.59 -0.62
N ALA A 946 -7.38 -37.91 -1.42
CA ALA A 946 -8.73 -38.40 -1.75
C ALA A 946 -8.68 -39.92 -1.99
N PHE A 947 -9.55 -40.67 -1.32
CA PHE A 947 -9.66 -42.12 -1.37
C PHE A 947 -8.54 -42.94 -0.68
N SER A 948 -7.83 -42.42 0.31
CA SER A 948 -6.72 -43.12 0.99
C SER A 948 -5.59 -43.55 0.03
N LEU A 949 -5.40 -42.84 -1.07
CA LEU A 949 -4.36 -43.08 -2.07
C LEU A 949 -3.06 -42.36 -1.67
N THR A 950 -1.93 -43.03 -1.86
CA THR A 950 -0.62 -42.38 -1.71
C THR A 950 -0.39 -41.32 -2.80
N GLY A 951 0.49 -40.35 -2.59
CA GLY A 951 0.79 -39.27 -3.58
C GLY A 951 1.10 -39.83 -4.98
N ARG A 952 1.84 -40.97 -5.04
CA ARG A 952 2.16 -41.65 -6.31
C ARG A 952 0.96 -42.35 -6.93
N GLU A 953 0.09 -42.96 -6.13
CA GLU A 953 -1.19 -43.52 -6.57
C GLU A 953 -2.13 -42.41 -7.04
N LEU A 954 -2.10 -41.25 -6.41
CA LEU A 954 -2.89 -40.05 -6.80
C LEU A 954 -2.44 -39.51 -8.17
N ASP A 955 -1.12 -39.43 -8.43
CA ASP A 955 -0.60 -39.01 -9.73
C ASP A 955 -1.01 -40.00 -10.84
N ILE A 956 -0.91 -41.30 -10.55
CA ILE A 956 -1.38 -42.36 -11.47
C ILE A 956 -2.90 -42.28 -11.66
N ALA A 957 -3.68 -42.05 -10.60
CA ALA A 957 -5.14 -41.89 -10.65
C ALA A 957 -5.56 -40.72 -11.55
N ARG A 958 -4.89 -39.56 -11.46
CA ARG A 958 -5.13 -38.41 -12.33
C ARG A 958 -4.89 -38.75 -13.81
N LEU A 959 -3.85 -39.47 -14.11
CA LEU A 959 -3.52 -39.88 -15.50
C LEU A 959 -4.46 -40.99 -16.01
N VAL A 960 -4.91 -41.86 -15.13
CA VAL A 960 -5.97 -42.85 -15.45
C VAL A 960 -7.30 -42.18 -15.72
N ALA A 961 -7.70 -41.17 -14.96
CA ALA A 961 -8.88 -40.35 -15.23
C ALA A 961 -8.85 -39.68 -16.60
N ARG A 962 -7.65 -39.34 -17.08
CA ARG A 962 -7.38 -38.84 -18.44
C ARG A 962 -7.33 -39.93 -19.53
N ARG A 963 -7.61 -41.18 -19.17
CA ARG A 963 -7.63 -42.36 -20.05
C ARG A 963 -6.28 -42.75 -20.66
N LEU A 964 -5.12 -42.31 -20.12
CA LEU A 964 -3.81 -42.72 -20.60
C LEU A 964 -3.59 -44.22 -20.34
N THR A 965 -2.89 -44.89 -21.25
CA THR A 965 -2.50 -46.32 -21.08
C THR A 965 -1.36 -46.45 -20.06
N ASN A 966 -1.14 -47.67 -19.55
CA ASN A 966 -0.03 -47.89 -18.61
C ASN A 966 1.36 -47.56 -19.21
N LYS A 967 1.53 -47.67 -20.52
CA LYS A 967 2.76 -47.28 -21.20
C LYS A 967 2.95 -45.76 -21.22
N GLU A 968 1.88 -45.03 -21.51
CA GLU A 968 1.91 -43.56 -21.54
C GLU A 968 2.10 -42.99 -20.13
N ILE A 969 1.44 -43.56 -19.12
CA ILE A 969 1.63 -43.19 -17.71
C ILE A 969 3.09 -43.47 -17.28
N ALA A 970 3.63 -44.61 -17.69
CA ALA A 970 5.00 -44.98 -17.38
C ALA A 970 6.01 -43.96 -17.94
N VAL A 971 5.81 -43.51 -19.18
CA VAL A 971 6.66 -42.49 -19.81
C VAL A 971 6.51 -41.14 -19.10
N GLN A 972 5.29 -40.74 -18.78
CA GLN A 972 5.02 -39.43 -18.16
C GLN A 972 5.57 -39.31 -16.72
N LEU A 973 5.60 -40.43 -16.01
CA LEU A 973 6.03 -40.50 -14.61
C LEU A 973 7.46 -41.06 -14.43
N ASP A 974 8.17 -41.33 -15.51
CA ASP A 974 9.52 -41.95 -15.53
C ASP A 974 9.62 -43.24 -14.70
N ILE A 975 8.69 -44.17 -14.92
CA ILE A 975 8.63 -45.47 -14.26
C ILE A 975 8.35 -46.61 -15.24
N SER A 976 8.48 -47.85 -14.81
CA SER A 976 8.12 -48.96 -15.69
C SER A 976 6.61 -49.18 -15.79
N ALA A 977 6.11 -49.63 -16.95
CA ALA A 977 4.71 -49.99 -17.12
C ALA A 977 4.26 -51.10 -16.14
N ARG A 978 5.19 -51.95 -15.66
CA ARG A 978 4.97 -52.95 -14.63
C ARG A 978 4.71 -52.28 -13.27
N THR A 979 5.46 -51.25 -12.96
CA THR A 979 5.28 -50.44 -11.72
C THR A 979 3.90 -49.78 -11.72
N VAL A 980 3.48 -49.20 -12.87
CA VAL A 980 2.11 -48.63 -13.02
C VAL A 980 1.05 -49.71 -12.79
N SER A 981 1.23 -50.90 -13.35
CA SER A 981 0.29 -52.01 -13.13
C SER A 981 0.18 -52.44 -11.65
N THR A 982 1.30 -52.42 -10.93
CA THR A 982 1.32 -52.75 -9.49
C THR A 982 0.57 -51.68 -8.68
N HIS A 983 0.77 -50.39 -8.98
CA HIS A 983 0.01 -49.32 -8.33
C HIS A 983 -1.48 -49.40 -8.64
N LEU A 984 -1.87 -49.73 -9.87
CA LEU A 984 -3.28 -49.91 -10.25
C LEU A 984 -3.91 -51.08 -9.48
N SER A 985 -3.22 -52.20 -9.36
CA SER A 985 -3.70 -53.35 -8.57
C SER A 985 -3.89 -52.96 -7.10
N ASN A 986 -2.97 -52.20 -6.51
CA ASN A 986 -3.09 -51.70 -5.15
C ASN A 986 -4.29 -50.74 -5.01
N MET A 987 -4.51 -49.84 -5.98
CA MET A 987 -5.61 -48.90 -6.00
C MET A 987 -6.95 -49.64 -6.13
N PHE A 988 -7.06 -50.71 -6.95
CA PHE A 988 -8.25 -51.52 -7.05
C PHE A 988 -8.64 -52.14 -5.70
N GLY A 989 -7.65 -52.70 -4.98
CA GLY A 989 -7.87 -53.24 -3.64
C GLY A 989 -8.26 -52.16 -2.61
N LYS A 990 -7.67 -50.96 -2.67
CA LYS A 990 -7.98 -49.86 -1.74
C LYS A 990 -9.37 -49.24 -1.98
N LEU A 991 -9.77 -49.16 -3.24
CA LEU A 991 -11.01 -48.49 -3.67
C LEU A 991 -12.20 -49.45 -3.84
N GLY A 992 -11.97 -50.75 -3.69
CA GLY A 992 -13.00 -51.77 -3.86
C GLY A 992 -13.58 -51.86 -5.28
N VAL A 993 -12.71 -51.62 -6.31
CA VAL A 993 -13.09 -51.68 -7.73
C VAL A 993 -12.34 -52.78 -8.43
N ASP A 994 -12.96 -53.44 -9.40
CA ASP A 994 -12.42 -54.65 -10.03
C ASP A 994 -11.84 -54.37 -11.41
N SER A 995 -12.01 -53.16 -11.95
CA SER A 995 -11.58 -52.83 -13.29
C SER A 995 -11.11 -51.36 -13.43
N ARG A 996 -10.30 -51.12 -14.46
CA ARG A 996 -9.86 -49.79 -14.82
C ARG A 996 -11.02 -48.85 -15.18
N GLY A 997 -12.08 -49.41 -15.83
CA GLY A 997 -13.29 -48.67 -16.16
C GLY A 997 -14.02 -48.20 -14.91
N ALA A 998 -14.25 -49.12 -13.95
CA ALA A 998 -14.87 -48.79 -12.65
C ALA A 998 -14.03 -47.75 -11.87
N LEU A 999 -12.68 -47.82 -11.95
CA LEU A 999 -11.80 -46.81 -11.34
C LEU A 999 -12.00 -45.44 -12.00
N VAL A 1000 -12.07 -45.36 -13.32
CA VAL A 1000 -12.28 -44.09 -14.06
C VAL A 1000 -13.64 -43.49 -13.69
N ASP A 1001 -14.69 -44.29 -13.60
CA ASP A 1001 -16.02 -43.81 -13.26
C ASP A 1001 -16.09 -43.31 -11.82
N LEU A 1002 -15.45 -44.01 -10.88
CA LEU A 1002 -15.34 -43.59 -9.48
C LEU A 1002 -14.58 -42.27 -9.35
N LEU A 1003 -13.44 -42.06 -10.05
CA LEU A 1003 -12.64 -40.85 -10.01
C LEU A 1003 -13.39 -39.65 -10.59
N ARG A 1004 -14.21 -39.83 -11.63
CA ARG A 1004 -15.02 -38.78 -12.26
C ARG A 1004 -16.17 -38.27 -11.41
N THR A 1005 -16.68 -39.05 -10.51
CA THR A 1005 -17.78 -38.67 -9.59
C THR A 1005 -17.28 -37.89 -8.39
N HIS A 1006 -15.96 -37.81 -8.18
CA HIS A 1006 -15.38 -37.14 -7.03
C HIS A 1006 -14.92 -35.69 -7.37
N PRO A 1007 -15.29 -34.65 -6.55
CA PRO A 1007 -14.98 -33.24 -6.83
C PRO A 1007 -13.48 -32.91 -7.02
N GLY A 1008 -12.58 -33.70 -6.41
CA GLY A 1008 -11.13 -33.49 -6.52
C GLY A 1008 -10.50 -33.99 -7.84
N PHE A 1009 -11.29 -34.55 -8.76
CA PHE A 1009 -10.84 -35.07 -10.07
C PHE A 1009 -11.69 -34.56 -11.25
N SER A 1010 -12.68 -33.69 -11.00
CA SER A 1010 -13.59 -33.14 -12.01
C SER A 1010 -12.92 -32.18 -12.98
N ASP A 1011 -11.78 -31.57 -12.63
CA ASP A 1011 -11.08 -30.58 -13.46
C ASP A 1011 -10.08 -31.19 -14.49
N ALA A 1012 -10.17 -32.50 -14.76
CA ALA A 1012 -9.25 -33.16 -15.70
C ALA A 1012 -9.71 -33.09 -17.20
N ASN A 1013 -10.61 -32.16 -17.54
CA ASN A 1013 -11.17 -32.03 -18.89
C ASN A 1013 -10.97 -30.62 -19.51
N GLU A 1014 -9.94 -29.83 -19.11
CA GLU A 1014 -9.43 -28.68 -19.88
C GLU A 1014 -7.96 -28.82 -20.19
#